data_79574c456690149cd49752ed5afdc90e
#
_entry.id   79574c456690149cd49752ed5afdc90e
#
_cell.length_a   1.000
_cell.length_b   1.000
_cell.length_c   1.000
_cell.angle_alpha   90.00
_cell.angle_beta   90.00
_cell.angle_gamma   90.00
#
_symmetry.space_group_name_H-M   'P 1'
#
loop_
_entity.id
_entity.type
_entity.pdbx_description
1 polymer ?
#
loop_
_entity_poly.entity_id
_entity_poly.type
_entity_poly.pdbx_seq_one_letter_code
_entity_poly.pdbx_strand_id
1 'polypeptide(L)'
;MKKIIAFILMFFMTLSLIGCGGETPEVPDEPEDKPTEEVKPSEIKVSGEKAEINVGEEFDLTIEVLPTDAKDKTVSVTASPSGIVDIKNNKTVKGLKAGEVTITVSAVAAPTVKKEIKLTVKEVVAEPTLELTTKNGEVYLGETLNIESFVKYANINPGMKVTYTSLNEEVATVDANGVITGKATGTAKIEVALTDSTLKLEFTVTVKENTLEIVGENKTVAGSTIQLTLKVNGKEVAASWNSEETKVATVDANGLVTTITSGSVVISATYNGSTVKTTITVESNSVKPTALNVTSDAPSTIYIDTPVKLSHTVEPANASSDVKYKSSNEKIATVDENGNVTFLKGGSVVITVTSKLSSKVNASITLEPVNYIDPIKFFQDYNVGTVSQQYISHISYNIDPYTVSLLSGTISYFYFEDLEIIDTYKVTGKPGTLRKQTLYITVHDTADGADASGVGKGTALWNQQSTDSSWHFSIGNDGIWAGVNEREVAWHAGDGTSTELTWTDTGILATTNEPAKVTISEDGYWELNGVKSELKAPEVPIQHYDGGWKTTGYRTAKTSDLPYTGINTRIGSNGNYQIGSVWWSQSYQTLSNRGGNLNSIGMETAMNESANLEDVWHKTAKLCGDLVTRFNLPYGVKAIKQHNTFSGKDCPATMRAAGRWEYFIQMCEAEWKARKYLQGFDFELICNSPLVNEKGQVIKFPETDTVVEYSVRITNSAIGYDQTVNLQVTVPAAIKK
;
A
#
# COMPACT_ATOMS: atom_id res chain seq x y z
N MET A 1 -51.39 -16.05 14.16
CA MET A 1 -51.78 -17.42 14.52
C MET A 1 -51.01 -17.81 15.77
N LYS A 2 -51.66 -17.79 16.92
CA LYS A 2 -52.03 -18.98 17.72
C LYS A 2 -50.79 -19.74 18.18
N LYS A 3 -50.51 -20.07 19.44
CA LYS A 3 -51.27 -20.27 20.70
C LYS A 3 -50.24 -20.61 21.77
N ILE A 4 -50.28 -20.09 23.03
CA ILE A 4 -51.00 -20.66 24.19
C ILE A 4 -50.36 -21.98 24.66
N ILE A 5 -49.94 -22.09 25.95
CA ILE A 5 -50.56 -22.71 27.14
C ILE A 5 -49.44 -22.95 28.15
N ALA A 6 -49.30 -22.43 29.36
CA ALA A 6 -50.10 -22.62 30.60
C ALA A 6 -50.22 -24.10 31.06
N PHE A 7 -49.83 -24.35 32.31
CA PHE A 7 -50.47 -25.29 33.25
C PHE A 7 -49.60 -25.39 34.52
N ILE A 8 -49.96 -24.85 35.71
CA ILE A 8 -50.98 -25.35 36.63
C ILE A 8 -50.62 -26.68 37.32
N LEU A 9 -50.64 -26.57 38.59
CA LEU A 9 -51.37 -27.25 39.70
C LEU A 9 -50.48 -28.16 40.53
N MET A 10 -50.54 -27.95 41.78
CA MET A 10 -51.49 -28.48 42.80
C MET A 10 -51.01 -29.76 43.48
N PHE A 11 -51.19 -29.81 44.75
CA PHE A 11 -52.01 -30.64 45.65
C PHE A 11 -51.11 -31.33 46.70
N PHE A 12 -51.41 -31.53 47.91
CA PHE A 12 -52.59 -31.84 48.79
C PHE A 12 -52.05 -31.83 50.23
N MET A 13 -52.66 -31.24 51.24
CA MET A 13 -53.70 -31.79 52.11
C MET A 13 -53.49 -33.19 52.74
N THR A 14 -53.58 -33.23 54.07
CA THR A 14 -54.40 -34.12 54.94
C THR A 14 -54.08 -33.81 56.40
N LEU A 15 -54.90 -33.35 57.26
CA LEU A 15 -56.09 -33.85 57.93
C LEU A 15 -55.91 -35.16 58.72
N SER A 16 -56.19 -35.07 60.04
CA SER A 16 -56.91 -36.01 60.94
C SER A 16 -56.72 -35.53 62.39
N LEU A 17 -57.67 -35.02 63.09
CA LEU A 17 -58.89 -35.55 63.70
C LEU A 17 -58.74 -36.63 64.79
N ILE A 18 -59.56 -36.42 65.83
CA ILE A 18 -60.03 -37.34 66.87
C ILE A 18 -59.30 -37.18 68.20
N GLY A 19 -59.89 -36.96 69.31
CA GLY A 19 -61.30 -36.85 69.70
C GLY A 19 -61.46 -36.96 71.21
N CYS A 20 -62.51 -36.40 71.62
CA CYS A 20 -63.49 -36.78 72.67
C CYS A 20 -63.13 -37.09 74.11
N GLY A 21 -63.93 -36.54 74.88
CA GLY A 21 -64.44 -37.01 76.19
C GLY A 21 -63.98 -36.16 77.36
N GLY A 22 -64.83 -35.53 78.06
CA GLY A 22 -66.12 -35.73 78.56
C GLY A 22 -66.14 -35.59 80.07
N GLU A 23 -67.06 -34.86 80.44
CA GLU A 23 -67.74 -34.84 81.74
C GLU A 23 -67.41 -33.71 82.75
N THR A 24 -68.41 -32.91 82.89
CA THR A 24 -68.75 -32.09 84.08
C THR A 24 -69.10 -33.03 85.27
N PRO A 25 -69.36 -32.65 86.52
CA PRO A 25 -69.80 -31.33 87.01
C PRO A 25 -69.25 -30.91 88.42
N GLU A 26 -69.78 -29.86 88.84
CA GLU A 26 -70.23 -29.38 90.20
C GLU A 26 -69.43 -28.19 90.78
N VAL A 27 -70.28 -27.22 91.00
CA VAL A 27 -70.09 -26.04 91.85
C VAL A 27 -70.27 -26.50 93.36
N PRO A 28 -69.64 -25.90 94.36
CA PRO A 28 -70.23 -24.69 94.92
C PRO A 28 -69.26 -23.63 95.52
N ASP A 29 -69.89 -22.50 95.71
CA ASP A 29 -69.75 -21.45 96.67
C ASP A 29 -68.59 -20.51 96.71
N GLU A 30 -69.01 -19.28 96.55
CA GLU A 30 -68.35 -18.04 97.00
C GLU A 30 -68.09 -18.00 98.48
N PRO A 31 -67.07 -17.24 98.93
CA PRO A 31 -67.40 -15.84 99.23
C PRO A 31 -66.27 -14.80 99.03
N GLU A 32 -66.77 -13.60 98.83
CA GLU A 32 -66.29 -12.28 99.23
C GLU A 32 -64.93 -11.72 98.87
N ASP A 33 -64.97 -10.76 97.97
CA ASP A 33 -64.51 -9.40 97.89
C ASP A 33 -63.27 -8.97 98.75
N LYS A 34 -62.22 -8.69 98.01
CA LYS A 34 -61.23 -7.61 98.30
C LYS A 34 -60.73 -7.01 97.05
N PRO A 35 -60.57 -5.68 96.85
CA PRO A 35 -60.22 -5.05 95.62
C PRO A 35 -58.79 -5.40 95.27
N THR A 36 -58.59 -6.10 94.17
CA THR A 36 -57.28 -6.34 93.55
C THR A 36 -56.80 -5.06 92.88
N GLU A 37 -55.71 -4.54 93.33
CA GLU A 37 -54.95 -3.48 92.69
C GLU A 37 -54.77 -3.84 91.21
N GLU A 38 -55.21 -2.96 90.30
CA GLU A 38 -55.06 -3.21 88.86
C GLU A 38 -53.52 -3.24 88.51
N VAL A 39 -53.06 -4.39 88.03
CA VAL A 39 -51.71 -4.58 87.58
C VAL A 39 -51.50 -3.76 86.26
N LYS A 40 -50.66 -2.75 86.41
CA LYS A 40 -50.30 -1.87 85.24
C LYS A 40 -49.09 -2.41 84.46
N PRO A 41 -48.97 -2.12 83.20
CA PRO A 41 -47.78 -2.39 82.43
C PRO A 41 -46.51 -1.80 83.06
N SER A 42 -45.40 -2.60 83.19
CA SER A 42 -44.12 -2.21 83.72
C SER A 42 -42.96 -2.34 82.75
N GLU A 43 -43.14 -3.11 81.70
CA GLU A 43 -42.13 -3.29 80.64
C GLU A 43 -42.83 -3.59 79.28
N ILE A 44 -42.17 -3.11 78.21
CA ILE A 44 -42.54 -3.48 76.83
C ILE A 44 -41.31 -4.16 76.20
N LYS A 45 -41.50 -5.39 75.72
CA LYS A 45 -40.54 -6.09 74.89
C LYS A 45 -41.00 -6.01 73.46
N VAL A 46 -40.07 -5.66 72.55
CA VAL A 46 -40.35 -5.64 71.13
C VAL A 46 -39.30 -6.54 70.44
N SER A 47 -39.78 -7.34 69.53
CA SER A 47 -38.95 -8.17 68.64
C SER A 47 -39.45 -8.08 67.21
N GLY A 48 -38.67 -8.55 66.24
CA GLY A 48 -38.98 -8.40 64.81
C GLY A 48 -38.53 -7.04 64.23
N GLU A 49 -37.88 -6.21 65.10
CA GLU A 49 -37.32 -4.92 64.65
C GLU A 49 -36.24 -5.09 63.61
N LYS A 50 -36.22 -4.20 62.62
CA LYS A 50 -35.19 -4.08 61.63
C LYS A 50 -34.41 -2.76 61.87
N ALA A 51 -33.11 -2.79 61.64
CA ALA A 51 -32.28 -1.58 61.70
C ALA A 51 -32.38 -0.76 60.41
N GLU A 52 -32.60 -1.43 59.31
CA GLU A 52 -32.68 -0.85 57.95
C GLU A 52 -33.78 -1.52 57.11
N ILE A 53 -34.47 -0.75 56.29
CA ILE A 53 -35.42 -1.20 55.27
C ILE A 53 -35.29 -0.28 54.03
N ASN A 54 -35.80 -0.74 52.89
CA ASN A 54 -35.93 0.10 51.70
C ASN A 54 -37.28 0.81 51.69
N VAL A 55 -37.38 1.93 50.95
CA VAL A 55 -38.67 2.56 50.64
C VAL A 55 -39.63 1.54 50.02
N GLY A 56 -40.83 1.43 50.53
CA GLY A 56 -41.84 0.47 50.10
C GLY A 56 -41.83 -0.86 50.87
N GLU A 57 -40.75 -1.20 51.56
CA GLU A 57 -40.62 -2.42 52.37
C GLU A 57 -41.41 -2.28 53.68
N GLU A 58 -42.02 -3.37 54.14
CA GLU A 58 -42.76 -3.39 55.39
C GLU A 58 -42.33 -4.58 56.25
N PHE A 59 -42.47 -4.44 57.58
CA PHE A 59 -42.24 -5.49 58.55
C PHE A 59 -43.13 -5.32 59.77
N ASP A 60 -43.38 -6.40 60.51
CA ASP A 60 -44.19 -6.40 61.67
C ASP A 60 -43.36 -6.41 62.97
N LEU A 61 -43.73 -5.58 63.92
CA LEU A 61 -43.23 -5.61 65.31
C LEU A 61 -44.04 -6.62 66.09
N THR A 62 -43.39 -7.51 66.83
CA THR A 62 -44.00 -8.35 67.81
C THR A 62 -43.82 -7.69 69.17
N ILE A 63 -44.91 -7.25 69.79
CA ILE A 63 -44.96 -6.46 71.02
C ILE A 63 -45.57 -7.28 72.17
N GLU A 64 -44.83 -7.41 73.22
CA GLU A 64 -45.25 -8.07 74.47
C GLU A 64 -45.18 -7.05 75.61
N VAL A 65 -46.31 -6.91 76.25
CA VAL A 65 -46.46 -6.03 77.46
C VAL A 65 -46.41 -6.88 78.69
N LEU A 66 -45.49 -6.51 79.57
CA LEU A 66 -45.26 -7.20 80.85
C LEU A 66 -45.67 -6.34 82.04
N PRO A 67 -46.08 -6.91 83.16
CA PRO A 67 -46.27 -8.36 83.37
C PRO A 67 -47.41 -8.90 82.53
N THR A 68 -47.43 -10.21 82.29
CA THR A 68 -48.47 -10.89 81.44
C THR A 68 -49.89 -10.82 81.95
N ASP A 69 -50.07 -10.44 83.22
CA ASP A 69 -51.34 -10.25 83.88
C ASP A 69 -51.78 -8.76 83.94
N ALA A 70 -51.04 -7.85 83.30
CA ALA A 70 -51.44 -6.46 83.15
C ALA A 70 -52.85 -6.40 82.48
N LYS A 71 -53.78 -5.60 83.08
CA LYS A 71 -55.16 -5.55 82.68
C LYS A 71 -55.39 -4.87 81.34
N ASP A 72 -54.64 -3.83 81.06
CA ASP A 72 -54.65 -3.17 79.78
C ASP A 72 -53.25 -3.32 79.12
N LYS A 73 -53.17 -4.06 78.03
CA LYS A 73 -51.98 -4.33 77.24
C LYS A 73 -51.97 -3.56 75.91
N THR A 74 -52.85 -2.60 75.78
CA THR A 74 -52.88 -1.79 74.57
C THR A 74 -51.61 -0.94 74.44
N VAL A 75 -51.07 -0.88 73.22
CA VAL A 75 -49.89 -0.10 72.90
C VAL A 75 -50.16 0.96 71.85
N SER A 76 -49.50 2.05 71.95
CA SER A 76 -49.46 3.07 70.94
C SER A 76 -48.02 3.01 70.25
N VAL A 77 -48.03 2.93 68.93
CA VAL A 77 -46.76 2.94 68.20
C VAL A 77 -46.70 4.20 67.34
N THR A 78 -45.68 5.03 67.58
CA THR A 78 -45.51 6.31 66.89
C THR A 78 -44.12 6.38 66.27
N ALA A 79 -43.96 7.23 65.28
CA ALA A 79 -42.67 7.45 64.61
C ALA A 79 -42.32 8.93 64.56
N SER A 80 -41.05 9.24 64.84
CA SER A 80 -40.52 10.59 64.79
C SER A 80 -39.14 10.59 64.09
N PRO A 81 -38.92 11.45 63.06
CA PRO A 81 -39.88 12.39 62.48
C PRO A 81 -41.00 11.67 61.72
N SER A 82 -42.14 12.31 61.57
CA SER A 82 -43.29 11.79 60.84
C SER A 82 -43.03 11.79 59.33
N GLY A 83 -43.68 10.90 58.59
CA GLY A 83 -43.63 10.83 57.12
C GLY A 83 -42.44 10.02 56.54
N ILE A 84 -41.61 9.43 57.38
CA ILE A 84 -40.55 8.50 56.96
C ILE A 84 -41.07 7.07 56.87
N VAL A 85 -41.94 6.71 57.86
CA VAL A 85 -42.61 5.43 57.86
C VAL A 85 -44.13 5.63 58.08
N ASP A 86 -44.92 4.65 57.63
CA ASP A 86 -46.32 4.50 57.98
C ASP A 86 -46.43 3.33 58.95
N ILE A 87 -47.23 3.54 60.05
CA ILE A 87 -47.48 2.51 61.04
C ILE A 87 -48.94 2.09 61.01
N LYS A 88 -49.21 0.83 60.70
CA LYS A 88 -50.56 0.25 60.63
C LYS A 88 -50.79 -0.68 61.79
N ASN A 89 -52.00 -0.60 62.35
CA ASN A 89 -52.47 -1.49 63.42
C ASN A 89 -51.51 -1.57 64.60
N ASN A 90 -50.78 -0.49 64.89
CA ASN A 90 -49.76 -0.41 65.98
C ASN A 90 -48.69 -1.53 65.92
N LYS A 91 -48.36 -2.10 64.71
CA LYS A 91 -47.39 -3.15 64.63
C LYS A 91 -46.65 -3.21 63.27
N THR A 92 -47.31 -2.92 62.15
CA THR A 92 -46.70 -3.01 60.83
C THR A 92 -46.09 -1.68 60.46
N VAL A 93 -44.80 -1.67 60.22
CA VAL A 93 -44.02 -0.50 59.83
C VAL A 93 -43.66 -0.60 58.37
N LYS A 94 -44.01 0.41 57.59
CA LYS A 94 -43.70 0.52 56.14
C LYS A 94 -42.86 1.75 55.88
N GLY A 95 -41.74 1.57 55.17
CA GLY A 95 -40.92 2.68 54.72
C GLY A 95 -41.61 3.50 53.61
N LEU A 96 -41.76 4.81 53.83
CA LEU A 96 -42.36 5.74 52.86
C LEU A 96 -41.35 6.61 52.17
N LYS A 97 -40.36 7.03 52.88
CA LYS A 97 -39.32 7.95 52.37
C LYS A 97 -37.98 7.65 53.04
N ALA A 98 -36.91 7.80 52.31
CA ALA A 98 -35.58 7.63 52.86
C ALA A 98 -35.26 8.64 54.01
N GLY A 99 -34.66 8.13 55.05
CA GLY A 99 -34.33 8.89 56.23
C GLY A 99 -34.21 8.04 57.49
N GLU A 100 -33.76 8.64 58.57
CA GLU A 100 -33.71 8.00 59.90
C GLU A 100 -34.96 8.32 60.66
N VAL A 101 -35.53 7.33 61.35
CA VAL A 101 -36.74 7.46 62.13
C VAL A 101 -36.62 6.66 63.43
N THR A 102 -37.09 7.23 64.51
CA THR A 102 -37.24 6.51 65.78
C THR A 102 -38.70 6.11 65.95
N ILE A 103 -38.95 4.81 66.09
CA ILE A 103 -40.26 4.24 66.37
C ILE A 103 -40.35 4.04 67.87
N THR A 104 -41.36 4.65 68.49
CA THR A 104 -41.61 4.57 69.95
C THR A 104 -42.85 3.73 70.16
N VAL A 105 -42.70 2.61 70.87
CA VAL A 105 -43.79 1.75 71.32
C VAL A 105 -44.05 2.07 72.83
N SER A 106 -45.21 2.55 73.18
CA SER A 106 -45.54 2.91 74.55
C SER A 106 -46.83 2.22 75.00
N ALA A 107 -46.98 1.82 76.28
CA ALA A 107 -48.19 1.26 76.88
C ALA A 107 -49.20 2.36 77.09
N VAL A 108 -50.45 2.17 76.63
CA VAL A 108 -51.48 3.21 76.74
C VAL A 108 -51.83 3.45 78.22
N ALA A 109 -51.91 2.40 79.05
CA ALA A 109 -52.23 2.49 80.48
C ALA A 109 -51.06 2.97 81.36
N ALA A 110 -49.83 3.04 80.78
CA ALA A 110 -48.59 3.50 81.42
C ALA A 110 -47.62 4.15 80.39
N PRO A 111 -47.88 5.41 79.98
CA PRO A 111 -47.13 6.00 78.83
C PRO A 111 -45.68 6.20 79.07
N THR A 112 -45.17 6.16 80.31
CA THR A 112 -43.77 6.19 80.64
C THR A 112 -43.06 4.87 80.37
N VAL A 113 -43.80 3.77 80.23
CA VAL A 113 -43.27 2.47 79.81
C VAL A 113 -43.23 2.42 78.31
N LYS A 114 -42.04 2.63 77.77
CA LYS A 114 -41.82 2.71 76.31
C LYS A 114 -40.55 2.02 75.91
N LYS A 115 -40.53 1.60 74.62
CA LYS A 115 -39.35 1.10 73.90
C LYS A 115 -39.16 1.89 72.63
N GLU A 116 -37.94 2.33 72.37
CA GLU A 116 -37.57 3.08 71.17
C GLU A 116 -36.71 2.19 70.25
N ILE A 117 -36.99 2.26 68.95
CA ILE A 117 -36.35 1.49 67.90
C ILE A 117 -35.87 2.50 66.86
N LYS A 118 -34.61 2.47 66.50
CA LYS A 118 -34.05 3.27 65.42
C LYS A 118 -34.14 2.48 64.11
N LEU A 119 -34.64 3.11 63.05
CA LEU A 119 -34.78 2.52 61.76
C LEU A 119 -34.30 3.49 60.69
N THR A 120 -33.46 3.02 59.78
CA THR A 120 -33.06 3.74 58.58
C THR A 120 -33.84 3.22 57.38
N VAL A 121 -34.52 4.12 56.67
CA VAL A 121 -35.18 3.81 55.38
C VAL A 121 -34.27 4.27 54.24
N LYS A 122 -33.90 3.35 53.38
CA LYS A 122 -33.02 3.61 52.22
C LYS A 122 -33.83 3.76 50.95
N GLU A 123 -33.39 4.65 50.09
CA GLU A 123 -33.98 4.79 48.77
C GLU A 123 -33.54 3.63 47.86
N VAL A 124 -34.42 3.07 47.07
CA VAL A 124 -34.10 2.06 46.07
C VAL A 124 -33.71 2.79 44.81
N VAL A 125 -32.42 2.90 44.57
CA VAL A 125 -31.90 3.43 43.31
C VAL A 125 -31.92 2.30 42.31
N ALA A 126 -32.67 2.45 41.24
CA ALA A 126 -32.63 1.50 40.13
C ALA A 126 -31.30 1.55 39.43
N GLU A 127 -30.69 0.41 39.21
CA GLU A 127 -29.41 0.28 38.50
C GLU A 127 -29.51 0.83 37.07
N PRO A 128 -28.51 1.53 36.58
CA PRO A 128 -28.49 1.97 35.20
C PRO A 128 -28.51 0.79 34.24
N THR A 129 -29.17 0.96 33.12
CA THR A 129 -29.25 -0.06 32.05
C THR A 129 -28.75 0.50 30.75
N LEU A 130 -28.11 -0.34 29.96
CA LEU A 130 -27.65 -0.06 28.60
C LEU A 130 -27.98 -1.26 27.72
N GLU A 131 -28.62 -1.05 26.59
CA GLU A 131 -29.05 -2.11 25.68
C GLU A 131 -28.83 -1.69 24.23
N LEU A 132 -28.52 -2.65 23.36
CA LEU A 132 -28.53 -2.49 21.91
C LEU A 132 -29.76 -3.23 21.33
N THR A 133 -30.58 -2.50 20.58
CA THR A 133 -31.74 -3.09 19.86
C THR A 133 -31.31 -3.96 18.69
N THR A 134 -30.09 -3.69 18.14
CA THR A 134 -29.39 -4.57 17.21
C THR A 134 -27.91 -4.54 17.54
N LYS A 135 -27.22 -5.65 17.28
CA LYS A 135 -25.78 -5.78 17.58
C LYS A 135 -24.90 -5.67 16.33
N ASN A 136 -25.50 -5.59 15.16
CA ASN A 136 -24.78 -5.56 13.90
C ASN A 136 -25.36 -4.48 12.98
N GLY A 137 -24.51 -3.89 12.16
CA GLY A 137 -24.88 -2.97 11.10
C GLY A 137 -23.97 -3.10 9.91
N GLU A 138 -24.36 -2.54 8.80
CA GLU A 138 -23.59 -2.53 7.57
C GLU A 138 -23.49 -1.10 7.06
N VAL A 139 -22.37 -0.76 6.49
CA VAL A 139 -22.11 0.52 5.85
C VAL A 139 -21.19 0.31 4.65
N TYR A 140 -21.34 1.10 3.63
CA TYR A 140 -20.40 1.05 2.51
C TYR A 140 -19.18 1.95 2.77
N LEU A 141 -18.10 1.66 2.07
CA LEU A 141 -16.86 2.42 2.15
C LEU A 141 -17.10 3.91 1.88
N GLY A 142 -16.72 4.76 2.85
CA GLY A 142 -16.94 6.21 2.80
C GLY A 142 -18.33 6.68 3.20
N GLU A 143 -19.28 5.77 3.44
CA GLU A 143 -20.61 6.11 3.96
C GLU A 143 -20.66 6.07 5.48
N THR A 144 -21.78 6.52 6.05
CA THR A 144 -21.98 6.62 7.49
C THR A 144 -23.18 5.84 7.98
N LEU A 145 -23.11 5.35 9.22
CA LEU A 145 -24.20 4.71 9.96
C LEU A 145 -24.26 5.32 11.36
N ASN A 146 -25.41 5.90 11.73
CA ASN A 146 -25.62 6.37 13.09
C ASN A 146 -26.20 5.24 13.96
N ILE A 147 -25.43 4.81 14.98
CA ILE A 147 -25.84 3.75 15.90
C ILE A 147 -26.62 4.26 17.11
N GLU A 148 -26.67 5.55 17.35
CA GLU A 148 -27.41 6.12 18.49
C GLU A 148 -28.88 5.64 18.51
N SER A 149 -29.50 5.51 17.33
CA SER A 149 -30.88 5.00 17.21
C SER A 149 -31.07 3.54 17.68
N PHE A 150 -30.01 2.79 17.82
CA PHE A 150 -30.01 1.40 18.30
C PHE A 150 -29.69 1.28 19.79
N VAL A 151 -29.27 2.38 20.42
CA VAL A 151 -28.88 2.39 21.84
C VAL A 151 -30.05 2.80 22.68
N LYS A 152 -30.36 1.99 23.71
CA LYS A 152 -31.34 2.30 24.75
C LYS A 152 -30.68 2.29 26.11
N TYR A 153 -30.99 3.26 26.90
CA TYR A 153 -30.50 3.36 28.28
C TYR A 153 -31.60 3.91 29.22
N ALA A 154 -31.54 3.52 30.45
CA ALA A 154 -32.47 3.99 31.49
C ALA A 154 -31.77 4.03 32.84
N ASN A 155 -32.38 4.74 33.81
CA ASN A 155 -31.91 4.90 35.19
C ASN A 155 -30.51 5.49 35.31
N ILE A 156 -30.15 6.35 34.38
CA ILE A 156 -28.81 7.02 34.39
C ILE A 156 -28.79 8.21 35.34
N ASN A 157 -27.71 8.38 36.08
CA ASN A 157 -27.53 9.53 36.96
C ASN A 157 -27.19 10.81 36.13
N PRO A 158 -27.55 12.01 36.67
CA PRO A 158 -27.18 13.25 36.03
C PRO A 158 -25.64 13.33 35.83
N GLY A 159 -25.19 13.45 34.56
CA GLY A 159 -23.79 13.49 34.19
C GLY A 159 -23.28 12.26 33.45
N MET A 160 -23.90 11.12 33.63
CA MET A 160 -23.60 9.92 32.81
C MET A 160 -23.92 10.18 31.34
N LYS A 161 -23.07 9.69 30.44
CA LYS A 161 -23.22 9.82 28.99
C LYS A 161 -22.88 8.50 28.32
N VAL A 162 -23.55 8.22 27.22
CA VAL A 162 -23.13 7.15 26.30
C VAL A 162 -21.91 7.61 25.55
N THR A 163 -20.90 6.76 25.46
CA THR A 163 -19.69 6.98 24.70
C THR A 163 -19.49 5.87 23.69
N TYR A 164 -18.85 6.21 22.57
CA TYR A 164 -18.60 5.31 21.47
C TYR A 164 -17.10 5.27 21.19
N THR A 165 -16.56 4.08 21.01
CA THR A 165 -15.13 3.88 20.71
C THR A 165 -14.98 2.78 19.68
N SER A 166 -14.29 3.05 18.59
CA SER A 166 -13.94 2.00 17.63
C SER A 166 -12.75 1.19 18.15
N LEU A 167 -12.88 -0.12 18.11
CA LEU A 167 -11.80 -1.05 18.43
C LEU A 167 -10.95 -1.40 17.19
N ASN A 168 -11.30 -0.85 16.01
CA ASN A 168 -10.51 -0.94 14.79
C ASN A 168 -10.78 0.28 13.91
N GLU A 169 -10.06 1.37 14.16
CA GLU A 169 -10.20 2.65 13.46
C GLU A 169 -9.68 2.62 12.02
N GLU A 170 -8.90 1.61 11.64
CA GLU A 170 -8.48 1.41 10.25
C GLU A 170 -9.65 0.95 9.37
N VAL A 171 -10.59 0.19 9.92
CA VAL A 171 -11.78 -0.29 9.21
C VAL A 171 -12.93 0.69 9.35
N ALA A 172 -13.24 1.16 10.54
CA ALA A 172 -14.30 2.14 10.77
C ALA A 172 -14.01 3.04 11.97
N THR A 173 -14.30 4.32 11.85
CA THR A 173 -14.25 5.28 12.97
C THR A 173 -15.66 5.55 13.46
N VAL A 174 -15.78 6.02 14.71
CA VAL A 174 -17.05 6.50 15.28
C VAL A 174 -16.82 7.84 15.95
N ASP A 175 -17.76 8.77 15.78
CA ASP A 175 -17.70 10.06 16.47
C ASP A 175 -18.45 10.04 17.82
N ALA A 176 -18.39 11.16 18.55
CA ALA A 176 -19.04 11.31 19.85
C ALA A 176 -20.58 11.22 19.80
N ASN A 177 -21.20 11.33 18.62
CA ASN A 177 -22.64 11.24 18.40
C ASN A 177 -23.07 9.83 17.91
N GLY A 178 -22.13 8.86 17.92
CA GLY A 178 -22.39 7.52 17.46
C GLY A 178 -22.48 7.37 15.93
N VAL A 179 -21.94 8.32 15.16
CA VAL A 179 -21.87 8.23 13.71
C VAL A 179 -20.61 7.45 13.31
N ILE A 180 -20.81 6.24 12.82
CA ILE A 180 -19.77 5.38 12.28
C ILE A 180 -19.48 5.79 10.84
N THR A 181 -18.20 5.86 10.47
CA THR A 181 -17.75 6.08 9.09
C THR A 181 -16.89 4.89 8.65
N GLY A 182 -17.25 4.24 7.54
CA GLY A 182 -16.47 3.14 6.94
C GLY A 182 -15.22 3.65 6.23
N LYS A 183 -14.02 3.18 6.63
CA LYS A 183 -12.72 3.60 6.05
C LYS A 183 -12.06 2.53 5.18
N ALA A 184 -12.19 1.27 5.55
CA ALA A 184 -11.70 0.14 4.79
C ALA A 184 -12.69 -1.03 4.88
N THR A 185 -12.74 -1.87 3.86
CA THR A 185 -13.59 -3.07 3.87
C THR A 185 -13.18 -4.03 4.98
N GLY A 186 -14.17 -4.61 5.64
CA GLY A 186 -13.92 -5.50 6.75
C GLY A 186 -14.93 -5.32 7.88
N THR A 187 -14.63 -5.80 9.06
CA THR A 187 -15.46 -5.67 10.24
C THR A 187 -14.73 -4.91 11.34
N ALA A 188 -15.43 -3.99 11.98
CA ALA A 188 -14.97 -3.31 13.18
C ALA A 188 -15.97 -3.50 14.31
N LYS A 189 -15.48 -3.57 15.53
CA LYS A 189 -16.30 -3.52 16.73
C LYS A 189 -16.30 -2.11 17.28
N ILE A 190 -17.47 -1.62 17.60
CA ILE A 190 -17.67 -0.34 18.28
C ILE A 190 -18.10 -0.65 19.71
N GLU A 191 -17.30 -0.26 20.67
CA GLU A 191 -17.67 -0.30 22.08
C GLU A 191 -18.63 0.84 22.36
N VAL A 192 -19.80 0.50 22.91
CA VAL A 192 -20.80 1.44 23.43
C VAL A 192 -20.76 1.34 24.94
N ALA A 193 -20.36 2.37 25.62
CA ALA A 193 -20.18 2.37 27.07
C ALA A 193 -20.93 3.52 27.74
N LEU A 194 -21.28 3.33 28.99
CA LEU A 194 -21.86 4.38 29.83
C LEU A 194 -20.76 4.89 30.77
N THR A 195 -20.52 6.21 30.76
CA THR A 195 -19.53 6.82 31.68
C THR A 195 -19.89 6.56 33.13
N ASP A 196 -18.88 6.47 33.98
CA ASP A 196 -19.04 6.18 35.42
C ASP A 196 -19.83 4.90 35.74
N SER A 197 -19.76 3.92 34.82
CA SER A 197 -20.40 2.61 34.92
C SER A 197 -19.48 1.52 34.34
N THR A 198 -19.75 0.27 34.74
CA THR A 198 -19.09 -0.91 34.14
C THR A 198 -19.83 -1.43 32.92
N LEU A 199 -20.95 -0.81 32.53
CA LEU A 199 -21.78 -1.26 31.42
C LEU A 199 -21.12 -0.91 30.09
N LYS A 200 -20.81 -1.96 29.34
CA LYS A 200 -20.22 -1.91 28.00
C LYS A 200 -20.89 -2.95 27.11
N LEU A 201 -21.14 -2.56 25.88
CA LEU A 201 -21.70 -3.41 24.84
C LEU A 201 -20.88 -3.27 23.57
N GLU A 202 -20.88 -4.28 22.74
CA GLU A 202 -20.21 -4.25 21.42
C GLU A 202 -21.25 -4.25 20.31
N PHE A 203 -21.06 -3.33 19.37
CA PHE A 203 -21.79 -3.28 18.12
C PHE A 203 -20.81 -3.62 16.99
N THR A 204 -21.13 -4.57 16.14
CA THR A 204 -20.29 -4.97 15.01
C THR A 204 -20.76 -4.24 13.75
N VAL A 205 -19.88 -3.45 13.14
CA VAL A 205 -20.13 -2.86 11.83
C VAL A 205 -19.36 -3.61 10.76
N THR A 206 -20.02 -3.94 9.67
CA THR A 206 -19.38 -4.48 8.46
C THR A 206 -19.31 -3.39 7.42
N VAL A 207 -18.09 -3.02 7.03
CA VAL A 207 -17.83 -2.09 5.92
C VAL A 207 -17.74 -2.88 4.63
N LYS A 208 -18.64 -2.62 3.72
CA LYS A 208 -18.71 -3.25 2.40
C LYS A 208 -18.05 -2.40 1.34
N GLU A 209 -17.51 -3.06 0.35
CA GLU A 209 -17.01 -2.40 -0.85
C GLU A 209 -18.15 -1.76 -1.63
N ASN A 210 -17.86 -0.60 -2.24
CA ASN A 210 -18.84 0.05 -3.09
C ASN A 210 -19.01 -0.73 -4.39
N THR A 211 -20.23 -1.00 -4.77
CA THR A 211 -20.56 -1.54 -6.09
C THR A 211 -20.70 -0.38 -7.08
N LEU A 212 -19.85 -0.36 -8.10
CA LEU A 212 -19.88 0.65 -9.15
C LEU A 212 -20.43 0.04 -10.43
N GLU A 213 -21.37 0.73 -11.06
CA GLU A 213 -21.98 0.31 -12.31
C GLU A 213 -22.14 1.51 -13.26
N ILE A 214 -21.59 1.41 -14.47
CA ILE A 214 -21.88 2.36 -15.55
C ILE A 214 -23.17 1.91 -16.26
N VAL A 215 -24.12 2.80 -16.28
CA VAL A 215 -25.42 2.58 -16.94
C VAL A 215 -25.54 3.49 -18.17
N GLY A 216 -25.97 2.92 -19.26
CA GLY A 216 -26.17 3.59 -20.56
C GLY A 216 -26.10 2.63 -21.71
N GLU A 217 -26.34 3.10 -22.93
CA GLU A 217 -26.20 2.31 -24.13
C GLU A 217 -24.73 2.02 -24.40
N ASN A 218 -24.42 0.84 -24.92
CA ASN A 218 -23.06 0.42 -25.22
C ASN A 218 -22.80 0.23 -26.71
N LYS A 219 -23.74 0.67 -27.54
CA LYS A 219 -23.65 0.57 -29.00
C LYS A 219 -24.33 1.76 -29.67
N THR A 220 -23.64 2.35 -30.66
CA THR A 220 -24.19 3.44 -31.50
C THR A 220 -23.42 3.57 -32.79
N VAL A 221 -23.71 4.57 -33.62
CA VAL A 221 -22.97 4.87 -34.86
C VAL A 221 -22.06 6.09 -34.66
N ALA A 222 -21.02 6.18 -35.47
CA ALA A 222 -20.11 7.33 -35.48
C ALA A 222 -20.87 8.65 -35.77
N GLY A 223 -20.53 9.71 -35.04
CA GLY A 223 -21.18 11.02 -35.07
C GLY A 223 -22.41 11.15 -34.16
N SER A 224 -22.69 10.18 -33.31
CA SER A 224 -23.81 10.19 -32.36
C SER A 224 -23.31 10.47 -30.90
N THR A 225 -24.26 10.63 -30.00
CA THR A 225 -23.96 10.78 -28.57
C THR A 225 -24.65 9.70 -27.74
N ILE A 226 -24.06 9.32 -26.64
CA ILE A 226 -24.62 8.42 -25.63
C ILE A 226 -24.46 9.07 -24.26
N GLN A 227 -25.51 9.05 -23.45
CA GLN A 227 -25.40 9.45 -22.06
C GLN A 227 -25.08 8.24 -21.19
N LEU A 228 -23.97 8.30 -20.45
CA LEU A 228 -23.61 7.36 -19.41
C LEU A 228 -23.82 7.99 -18.03
N THR A 229 -24.23 7.17 -17.09
CA THR A 229 -24.30 7.56 -15.67
C THR A 229 -23.56 6.53 -14.81
N LEU A 230 -22.91 6.98 -13.75
CA LEU A 230 -22.34 6.08 -12.75
C LEU A 230 -23.33 5.87 -11.61
N LYS A 231 -23.58 4.63 -11.28
CA LYS A 231 -24.30 4.27 -10.04
C LYS A 231 -23.33 3.64 -9.05
N VAL A 232 -23.39 4.15 -7.83
CA VAL A 232 -22.71 3.57 -6.68
C VAL A 232 -23.75 3.08 -5.70
N ASN A 233 -23.72 1.80 -5.39
CA ASN A 233 -24.73 1.14 -4.53
C ASN A 233 -26.19 1.41 -5.01
N GLY A 234 -26.35 1.47 -6.34
CA GLY A 234 -27.64 1.73 -6.99
C GLY A 234 -28.08 3.19 -7.08
N LYS A 235 -27.33 4.15 -6.51
CA LYS A 235 -27.60 5.60 -6.57
C LYS A 235 -26.70 6.28 -7.60
N GLU A 236 -27.27 7.20 -8.37
CA GLU A 236 -26.50 8.00 -9.32
C GLU A 236 -25.57 8.98 -8.58
N VAL A 237 -24.32 9.05 -9.03
CA VAL A 237 -23.31 9.95 -8.47
C VAL A 237 -22.50 10.61 -9.58
N ALA A 238 -21.94 11.77 -9.29
CA ALA A 238 -20.96 12.41 -10.18
C ALA A 238 -19.66 11.62 -10.17
N ALA A 239 -19.00 11.48 -11.32
CA ALA A 239 -17.76 10.73 -11.51
C ALA A 239 -16.76 11.49 -12.36
N SER A 240 -15.48 11.12 -12.25
CA SER A 240 -14.49 11.51 -13.25
C SER A 240 -14.51 10.52 -14.39
N TRP A 241 -14.80 10.99 -15.58
CA TRP A 241 -14.91 10.20 -16.77
C TRP A 241 -13.62 10.26 -17.62
N ASN A 242 -13.26 9.15 -18.24
CA ASN A 242 -12.14 9.09 -19.18
C ASN A 242 -12.44 8.13 -20.33
N SER A 243 -11.98 8.48 -21.52
CA SER A 243 -12.00 7.64 -22.71
C SER A 243 -10.59 7.16 -23.02
N GLU A 244 -10.39 5.86 -23.20
CA GLU A 244 -9.08 5.28 -23.55
C GLU A 244 -8.73 5.49 -25.02
N GLU A 245 -9.74 5.73 -25.88
CA GLU A 245 -9.59 5.95 -27.32
C GLU A 245 -10.37 7.19 -27.76
N THR A 246 -9.84 8.35 -27.47
CA THR A 246 -10.50 9.65 -27.73
C THR A 246 -10.80 9.94 -29.21
N LYS A 247 -10.25 9.13 -30.11
CA LYS A 247 -10.57 9.22 -31.54
C LYS A 247 -11.79 8.41 -31.92
N VAL A 248 -12.07 7.35 -31.19
CA VAL A 248 -13.30 6.59 -31.40
C VAL A 248 -14.44 7.30 -30.73
N ALA A 249 -14.26 7.77 -29.49
CA ALA A 249 -15.22 8.58 -28.79
C ALA A 249 -14.56 9.38 -27.66
N THR A 250 -15.07 10.58 -27.41
CA THR A 250 -14.74 11.38 -26.21
C THR A 250 -15.86 11.28 -25.20
N VAL A 251 -15.56 11.57 -23.93
CA VAL A 251 -16.55 11.66 -22.86
C VAL A 251 -16.34 12.97 -22.11
N ASP A 252 -17.39 13.69 -21.78
CA ASP A 252 -17.32 14.91 -20.99
C ASP A 252 -17.46 14.63 -19.47
N ALA A 253 -17.36 15.68 -18.66
CA ALA A 253 -17.46 15.59 -17.20
C ALA A 253 -18.85 15.09 -16.71
N ASN A 254 -19.88 15.17 -17.55
CA ASN A 254 -21.23 14.73 -17.23
C ASN A 254 -21.54 13.30 -17.74
N GLY A 255 -20.54 12.62 -18.33
CA GLY A 255 -20.71 11.29 -18.88
C GLY A 255 -21.36 11.26 -20.27
N LEU A 256 -21.45 12.42 -20.96
CA LEU A 256 -21.91 12.47 -22.33
C LEU A 256 -20.78 12.02 -23.26
N VAL A 257 -20.94 10.85 -23.85
CA VAL A 257 -20.02 10.29 -24.84
C VAL A 257 -20.40 10.83 -26.22
N THR A 258 -19.41 11.40 -26.92
CA THR A 258 -19.53 11.83 -28.32
C THR A 258 -18.68 10.89 -29.18
N THR A 259 -19.32 10.16 -30.08
CA THR A 259 -18.64 9.21 -30.95
C THR A 259 -18.12 9.88 -32.22
N ILE A 260 -16.91 9.50 -32.66
CA ILE A 260 -16.16 10.15 -33.74
C ILE A 260 -15.97 9.19 -34.93
N THR A 261 -15.33 8.04 -34.66
CA THR A 261 -15.08 7.02 -35.70
C THR A 261 -15.60 5.66 -35.28
N SER A 262 -15.81 4.75 -36.25
CA SER A 262 -16.15 3.38 -35.92
C SER A 262 -15.00 2.65 -35.19
N GLY A 263 -15.34 1.81 -34.26
CA GLY A 263 -14.39 1.07 -33.43
C GLY A 263 -14.97 0.66 -32.09
N SER A 264 -14.12 0.19 -31.23
CA SER A 264 -14.46 -0.12 -29.83
C SER A 264 -13.67 0.81 -28.93
N VAL A 265 -14.34 1.41 -27.96
CA VAL A 265 -13.71 2.31 -26.99
C VAL A 265 -14.09 1.90 -25.57
N VAL A 266 -13.13 1.93 -24.69
CA VAL A 266 -13.35 1.74 -23.24
C VAL A 266 -13.54 3.10 -22.60
N ILE A 267 -14.70 3.27 -21.95
CA ILE A 267 -15.00 4.44 -21.12
C ILE A 267 -14.88 4.01 -19.67
N SER A 268 -14.15 4.77 -18.88
CA SER A 268 -14.00 4.54 -17.45
C SER A 268 -14.62 5.66 -16.64
N ALA A 269 -15.20 5.28 -15.49
CA ALA A 269 -15.72 6.20 -14.48
C ALA A 269 -15.01 5.94 -13.15
N THR A 270 -14.48 7.00 -12.53
CA THR A 270 -13.80 6.92 -11.25
C THR A 270 -14.56 7.70 -10.19
N TYR A 271 -14.81 7.04 -9.05
CA TYR A 271 -15.45 7.61 -7.88
C TYR A 271 -14.68 7.24 -6.62
N ASN A 272 -14.22 8.23 -5.86
CA ASN A 272 -13.45 8.02 -4.61
C ASN A 272 -12.28 7.03 -4.76
N GLY A 273 -11.55 7.11 -5.88
CA GLY A 273 -10.38 6.27 -6.16
C GLY A 273 -10.71 4.88 -6.75
N SER A 274 -11.97 4.46 -6.79
CA SER A 274 -12.40 3.21 -7.44
C SER A 274 -12.83 3.49 -8.87
N THR A 275 -12.43 2.61 -9.79
CA THR A 275 -12.70 2.79 -11.24
C THR A 275 -13.46 1.59 -11.79
N VAL A 276 -14.52 1.86 -12.55
CA VAL A 276 -15.24 0.85 -13.34
C VAL A 276 -15.20 1.23 -14.82
N LYS A 277 -15.25 0.23 -15.70
CA LYS A 277 -15.12 0.41 -17.13
C LYS A 277 -16.32 -0.20 -17.88
N THR A 278 -16.67 0.42 -19.02
CA THR A 278 -17.61 -0.12 -20.00
C THR A 278 -17.03 0.00 -21.38
N THR A 279 -17.40 -0.89 -22.26
CA THR A 279 -16.98 -0.84 -23.68
C THR A 279 -18.13 -0.38 -24.53
N ILE A 280 -17.91 0.67 -25.33
CA ILE A 280 -18.87 1.15 -26.32
C ILE A 280 -18.41 0.69 -27.71
N THR A 281 -19.29 0.07 -28.44
CA THR A 281 -19.09 -0.27 -29.86
C THR A 281 -19.71 0.81 -30.74
N VAL A 282 -18.87 1.46 -31.52
CA VAL A 282 -19.27 2.48 -32.49
C VAL A 282 -19.27 1.86 -33.87
N GLU A 283 -20.45 1.74 -34.51
CA GLU A 283 -20.60 1.27 -35.86
C GLU A 283 -20.27 2.38 -36.87
N SER A 284 -19.85 1.98 -38.08
CA SER A 284 -19.58 2.92 -39.16
C SER A 284 -20.82 3.70 -39.56
N ASN A 285 -20.65 5.01 -39.68
CA ASN A 285 -21.65 5.85 -40.32
C ASN A 285 -21.72 5.48 -41.84
N SER A 286 -22.89 5.24 -42.34
CA SER A 286 -23.09 4.89 -43.75
C SER A 286 -23.00 6.06 -44.73
N VAL A 287 -23.03 7.30 -44.24
CA VAL A 287 -22.90 8.48 -45.09
C VAL A 287 -21.47 8.60 -45.60
N LYS A 288 -21.31 8.55 -46.93
CA LYS A 288 -20.01 8.63 -47.60
C LYS A 288 -19.50 10.07 -47.61
N PRO A 289 -18.24 10.32 -47.20
CA PRO A 289 -17.66 11.63 -47.39
C PRO A 289 -17.43 11.97 -48.86
N THR A 290 -17.52 13.25 -49.19
CA THR A 290 -17.22 13.82 -50.52
C THR A 290 -15.88 14.55 -50.53
N ALA A 291 -15.42 15.02 -49.38
CA ALA A 291 -14.10 15.60 -49.16
C ALA A 291 -13.50 15.20 -47.83
N LEU A 292 -12.17 15.28 -47.72
CA LEU A 292 -11.39 15.04 -46.52
C LEU A 292 -10.28 16.09 -46.44
N ASN A 293 -10.05 16.64 -45.26
CA ASN A 293 -8.94 17.51 -44.99
C ASN A 293 -8.10 16.89 -43.85
N VAL A 294 -6.76 17.03 -43.90
CA VAL A 294 -5.82 16.55 -42.89
C VAL A 294 -4.96 17.70 -42.38
N THR A 295 -4.78 17.74 -41.05
CA THR A 295 -3.90 18.68 -40.35
C THR A 295 -2.98 17.94 -39.41
N SER A 296 -1.94 18.58 -38.95
CA SER A 296 -1.05 18.06 -37.88
C SER A 296 -0.80 19.10 -36.83
N ASP A 297 -0.43 18.64 -35.66
CA ASP A 297 0.08 19.45 -34.56
C ASP A 297 1.60 19.62 -34.60
N ALA A 298 2.23 19.26 -35.74
CA ALA A 298 3.66 19.32 -35.91
C ALA A 298 4.22 20.73 -35.66
N PRO A 299 5.30 20.86 -34.86
CA PRO A 299 5.98 22.14 -34.67
C PRO A 299 6.74 22.54 -35.96
N SER A 300 7.27 23.77 -35.97
CA SER A 300 8.06 24.28 -37.11
C SER A 300 9.32 23.47 -37.41
N THR A 301 9.93 22.89 -36.39
CA THR A 301 11.04 21.92 -36.53
C THR A 301 10.55 20.58 -35.97
N ILE A 302 10.54 19.56 -36.80
CA ILE A 302 10.13 18.22 -36.40
C ILE A 302 11.41 17.40 -36.16
N TYR A 303 11.68 17.07 -34.90
CA TYR A 303 12.75 16.14 -34.54
C TYR A 303 12.26 14.70 -34.65
N ILE A 304 13.20 13.73 -34.76
CA ILE A 304 12.83 12.31 -34.88
C ILE A 304 12.13 11.74 -33.63
N ASP A 305 12.25 12.40 -32.49
CA ASP A 305 11.57 12.06 -31.24
C ASP A 305 10.33 12.93 -30.97
N THR A 306 10.01 13.85 -31.88
CA THR A 306 8.81 14.71 -31.76
C THR A 306 7.54 13.87 -31.95
N PRO A 307 6.66 13.79 -30.97
CA PRO A 307 5.36 13.19 -31.16
C PRO A 307 4.53 14.09 -32.09
N VAL A 308 4.01 13.56 -33.20
CA VAL A 308 3.13 14.29 -34.11
C VAL A 308 1.84 13.52 -34.25
N LYS A 309 0.74 14.25 -34.08
CA LYS A 309 -0.64 13.76 -34.25
C LYS A 309 -1.28 14.33 -35.48
N LEU A 310 -1.87 13.48 -36.31
CA LEU A 310 -2.72 13.91 -37.40
C LEU A 310 -4.16 13.99 -36.95
N SER A 311 -4.82 15.06 -37.38
CA SER A 311 -6.28 15.25 -37.28
C SER A 311 -6.86 15.36 -38.66
N HIS A 312 -8.14 14.99 -38.81
CA HIS A 312 -8.83 15.14 -40.08
C HIS A 312 -10.27 15.59 -39.89
N THR A 313 -10.83 16.18 -40.93
CA THR A 313 -12.24 16.52 -41.04
C THR A 313 -12.81 15.99 -42.36
N VAL A 314 -14.11 15.73 -42.38
CA VAL A 314 -14.81 15.22 -43.56
C VAL A 314 -15.98 16.13 -43.92
N GLU A 315 -16.33 16.13 -45.19
CA GLU A 315 -17.54 16.81 -45.70
C GLU A 315 -18.47 15.80 -46.39
N PRO A 316 -19.80 15.86 -46.21
CA PRO A 316 -20.47 16.77 -45.24
C PRO A 316 -20.13 16.34 -43.80
N ALA A 317 -20.38 17.26 -42.83
CA ALA A 317 -19.97 17.07 -41.42
C ALA A 317 -20.60 15.81 -40.76
N ASN A 318 -21.72 15.34 -41.26
CA ASN A 318 -22.35 14.09 -40.81
C ASN A 318 -21.88 12.84 -41.56
N ALA A 319 -20.89 12.93 -42.45
CA ALA A 319 -20.31 11.78 -43.09
C ALA A 319 -19.43 10.95 -42.15
N SER A 320 -19.23 9.68 -42.50
CA SER A 320 -18.29 8.84 -41.73
C SER A 320 -16.89 9.40 -41.78
N SER A 321 -16.33 9.61 -40.59
CA SER A 321 -14.94 10.04 -40.38
C SER A 321 -13.96 8.87 -40.33
N ASP A 322 -14.40 7.64 -40.60
CA ASP A 322 -13.54 6.46 -40.59
C ASP A 322 -12.49 6.53 -41.70
N VAL A 323 -11.23 6.55 -41.32
CA VAL A 323 -10.09 6.65 -42.23
C VAL A 323 -9.06 5.57 -41.98
N LYS A 324 -8.18 5.42 -42.94
CA LYS A 324 -6.91 4.71 -42.83
C LYS A 324 -5.77 5.63 -43.20
N TYR A 325 -4.66 5.46 -42.49
CA TYR A 325 -3.44 6.22 -42.71
C TYR A 325 -2.41 5.36 -43.45
N LYS A 326 -1.58 5.98 -44.28
CA LYS A 326 -0.49 5.32 -44.96
C LYS A 326 0.71 6.26 -45.10
N SER A 327 1.88 5.80 -44.68
CA SER A 327 3.14 6.47 -44.96
C SER A 327 3.65 6.16 -46.36
N SER A 328 4.22 7.15 -47.05
CA SER A 328 4.90 6.97 -48.32
C SER A 328 6.27 6.29 -48.15
N ASN A 329 6.86 6.36 -46.97
CA ASN A 329 8.14 5.74 -46.65
C ASN A 329 8.24 5.36 -45.15
N GLU A 330 7.92 4.10 -44.87
CA GLU A 330 7.96 3.57 -43.50
C GLU A 330 9.37 3.51 -42.86
N LYS A 331 10.43 3.72 -43.68
CA LYS A 331 11.79 3.86 -43.13
C LYS A 331 12.09 5.27 -42.57
N ILE A 332 11.27 6.25 -42.98
CA ILE A 332 11.33 7.62 -42.46
C ILE A 332 10.34 7.82 -41.31
N ALA A 333 9.08 7.46 -41.55
CA ALA A 333 8.05 7.56 -40.54
C ALA A 333 6.99 6.47 -40.70
N THR A 334 6.51 5.95 -39.59
CA THR A 334 5.30 5.11 -39.51
C THR A 334 4.13 5.92 -38.99
N VAL A 335 2.91 5.49 -39.28
CA VAL A 335 1.69 6.09 -38.75
C VAL A 335 0.75 5.00 -38.29
N ASP A 336 0.21 5.12 -37.08
CA ASP A 336 -0.72 4.16 -36.52
C ASP A 336 -2.18 4.43 -36.98
N GLU A 337 -3.09 3.51 -36.65
CA GLU A 337 -4.51 3.64 -36.96
C GLU A 337 -5.17 4.86 -36.36
N ASN A 338 -4.50 5.42 -35.39
CA ASN A 338 -4.88 6.59 -34.66
C ASN A 338 -4.33 7.89 -35.28
N GLY A 339 -3.44 7.85 -36.28
CA GLY A 339 -2.75 9.00 -36.88
C GLY A 339 -1.62 9.54 -36.01
N ASN A 340 -1.10 8.76 -35.03
CA ASN A 340 0.15 9.10 -34.37
C ASN A 340 1.29 8.75 -35.32
N VAL A 341 2.14 9.71 -35.60
CA VAL A 341 3.29 9.57 -36.48
C VAL A 341 4.53 9.36 -35.61
N THR A 342 5.29 8.28 -35.90
CA THR A 342 6.57 7.98 -35.30
C THR A 342 7.66 8.12 -36.33
N PHE A 343 8.61 9.01 -36.10
CA PHE A 343 9.75 9.21 -37.01
C PHE A 343 10.89 8.26 -36.64
N LEU A 344 11.50 7.67 -37.67
CA LEU A 344 12.61 6.73 -37.56
C LEU A 344 13.91 7.32 -38.12
N LYS A 345 13.79 8.29 -39.04
CA LYS A 345 14.89 8.93 -39.74
C LYS A 345 14.45 10.30 -40.28
N GLY A 346 15.39 11.22 -40.42
CA GLY A 346 15.15 12.49 -41.12
C GLY A 346 14.88 12.31 -42.61
N GLY A 347 14.15 13.26 -43.18
CA GLY A 347 13.82 13.32 -44.61
C GLY A 347 12.34 13.60 -44.86
N SER A 348 12.00 13.88 -46.11
CA SER A 348 10.62 14.18 -46.50
C SER A 348 9.77 12.90 -46.56
N VAL A 349 8.60 12.91 -45.93
CA VAL A 349 7.62 11.82 -45.95
C VAL A 349 6.21 12.38 -46.10
N VAL A 350 5.41 11.70 -46.95
CA VAL A 350 4.01 12.03 -47.16
C VAL A 350 3.14 11.03 -46.41
N ILE A 351 2.27 11.53 -45.55
CA ILE A 351 1.24 10.68 -44.94
C ILE A 351 -0.09 10.93 -45.66
N THR A 352 -0.68 9.88 -46.18
CA THR A 352 -1.96 9.91 -46.87
C THR A 352 -3.06 9.37 -45.97
N VAL A 353 -4.12 10.12 -45.84
CA VAL A 353 -5.33 9.77 -45.07
C VAL A 353 -6.43 9.49 -46.07
N THR A 354 -7.05 8.32 -46.02
CA THR A 354 -8.06 7.87 -46.99
C THR A 354 -9.32 7.40 -46.27
N SER A 355 -10.49 7.83 -46.71
CA SER A 355 -11.77 7.37 -46.17
C SER A 355 -11.94 5.83 -46.38
N LYS A 356 -12.41 5.15 -45.34
CA LYS A 356 -12.75 3.71 -45.40
C LYS A 356 -13.98 3.46 -46.28
N LEU A 357 -14.91 4.42 -46.37
CA LEU A 357 -16.12 4.32 -47.20
C LEU A 357 -15.94 4.78 -48.64
N SER A 358 -14.87 5.53 -48.96
CA SER A 358 -14.59 6.02 -50.32
C SER A 358 -13.09 6.17 -50.56
N SER A 359 -12.50 5.22 -51.26
CA SER A 359 -11.05 5.25 -51.57
C SER A 359 -10.63 6.42 -52.48
N LYS A 360 -11.59 7.09 -53.11
CA LYS A 360 -11.37 8.28 -53.95
C LYS A 360 -11.24 9.56 -53.08
N VAL A 361 -11.73 9.52 -51.85
CA VAL A 361 -11.68 10.65 -50.92
C VAL A 361 -10.49 10.49 -49.99
N ASN A 362 -9.45 11.26 -50.25
CA ASN A 362 -8.21 11.22 -49.52
C ASN A 362 -7.60 12.64 -49.44
N ALA A 363 -6.72 12.83 -48.47
CA ALA A 363 -5.88 14.01 -48.30
C ALA A 363 -4.47 13.56 -47.87
N SER A 364 -3.48 14.42 -48.12
CA SER A 364 -2.11 14.10 -47.75
C SER A 364 -1.45 15.29 -47.09
N ILE A 365 -0.52 15.00 -46.16
CA ILE A 365 0.34 16.00 -45.51
C ILE A 365 1.79 15.57 -45.67
N THR A 366 2.67 16.52 -45.95
CA THR A 366 4.12 16.30 -45.98
C THR A 366 4.73 16.71 -44.67
N LEU A 367 5.54 15.84 -44.11
CA LEU A 367 6.30 16.07 -42.88
C LEU A 367 7.79 15.94 -43.18
N GLU A 368 8.60 16.81 -42.64
CA GLU A 368 10.07 16.86 -42.90
C GLU A 368 10.86 16.81 -41.62
N PRO A 369 10.92 15.64 -40.92
CA PRO A 369 11.72 15.52 -39.70
C PRO A 369 13.21 15.68 -40.02
N VAL A 370 13.91 16.37 -39.12
CA VAL A 370 15.38 16.39 -39.10
C VAL A 370 15.93 15.05 -38.57
N ASN A 371 17.17 14.72 -38.90
CA ASN A 371 17.76 13.40 -38.56
C ASN A 371 18.39 13.37 -37.17
N TYR A 372 17.88 14.14 -36.22
CA TYR A 372 18.35 14.19 -34.85
C TYR A 372 17.18 14.48 -33.90
N ILE A 373 17.37 14.16 -32.62
CA ILE A 373 16.44 14.52 -31.55
C ILE A 373 16.61 15.99 -31.17
N ASP A 374 15.65 16.56 -30.44
CA ASP A 374 15.79 17.94 -29.93
C ASP A 374 16.96 18.05 -28.96
N PRO A 375 18.06 18.77 -29.29
CA PRO A 375 19.22 18.81 -28.44
C PRO A 375 19.00 19.61 -27.14
N ILE A 376 18.10 20.60 -27.15
CA ILE A 376 17.73 21.39 -25.97
C ILE A 376 16.96 20.53 -25.01
N LYS A 377 15.92 19.86 -25.51
CA LYS A 377 15.11 18.94 -24.72
C LYS A 377 15.94 17.79 -24.17
N PHE A 378 16.92 17.27 -24.91
CA PHE A 378 17.85 16.26 -24.44
C PHE A 378 18.53 16.68 -23.14
N PHE A 379 19.11 17.87 -23.07
CA PHE A 379 19.76 18.32 -21.83
C PHE A 379 18.77 18.67 -20.71
N GLN A 380 17.54 19.06 -21.03
CA GLN A 380 16.46 19.24 -20.04
C GLN A 380 16.04 17.88 -19.45
N ASP A 381 15.87 16.85 -20.29
CA ASP A 381 15.44 15.50 -19.86
C ASP A 381 16.54 14.79 -19.03
N TYR A 382 17.83 15.06 -19.31
CA TYR A 382 18.96 14.46 -18.62
C TYR A 382 19.59 15.38 -17.56
N ASN A 383 18.94 16.46 -17.16
CA ASN A 383 19.25 17.22 -15.97
C ASN A 383 18.80 16.45 -14.72
N VAL A 384 19.69 16.32 -13.73
CA VAL A 384 19.38 15.53 -12.52
C VAL A 384 18.41 16.23 -11.55
N GLY A 385 18.18 17.54 -11.72
CA GLY A 385 17.30 18.34 -10.87
C GLY A 385 17.83 18.56 -9.46
N THR A 386 18.03 17.50 -8.69
CA THR A 386 18.67 17.54 -7.36
C THR A 386 19.81 16.53 -7.33
N VAL A 387 21.01 17.01 -7.00
CA VAL A 387 22.19 16.17 -6.89
C VAL A 387 22.05 15.28 -5.64
N SER A 388 22.35 14.02 -5.81
CA SER A 388 22.31 13.07 -4.71
C SER A 388 23.70 12.90 -4.07
N GLN A 389 23.72 12.70 -2.76
CA GLN A 389 24.90 12.30 -2.00
C GLN A 389 24.49 11.24 -0.97
N GLN A 390 25.38 10.31 -0.72
CA GLN A 390 25.17 9.30 0.32
C GLN A 390 26.49 8.71 0.78
N TYR A 391 26.57 8.29 2.03
CA TYR A 391 27.65 7.42 2.47
C TYR A 391 27.30 5.98 2.13
N ILE A 392 28.26 5.29 1.54
CA ILE A 392 28.20 3.86 1.28
C ILE A 392 29.31 3.16 2.06
N SER A 393 29.00 2.03 2.65
CA SER A 393 30.01 1.09 3.14
C SER A 393 30.34 0.10 2.05
N HIS A 394 31.62 -0.19 1.86
CA HIS A 394 32.05 -1.24 0.94
C HIS A 394 31.56 -2.59 1.43
N ILE A 395 30.69 -3.20 0.64
CA ILE A 395 30.27 -4.59 0.82
C ILE A 395 30.90 -5.36 -0.33
N SER A 396 32.02 -5.97 -0.11
CA SER A 396 32.67 -6.81 -1.11
C SER A 396 33.07 -8.15 -0.52
N TYR A 397 33.09 -9.16 -1.36
CA TYR A 397 33.62 -10.48 -1.06
C TYR A 397 35.08 -10.38 -0.58
N ASN A 398 35.36 -10.69 0.68
CA ASN A 398 36.71 -10.80 1.26
C ASN A 398 37.53 -9.50 1.42
N ILE A 399 36.94 -8.33 1.31
CA ILE A 399 37.62 -7.07 1.64
C ILE A 399 37.14 -6.60 3.01
N ASP A 400 38.07 -6.05 3.80
CA ASP A 400 37.75 -5.42 5.07
C ASP A 400 36.59 -4.40 4.87
N PRO A 401 35.47 -4.53 5.58
CA PRO A 401 34.23 -3.83 5.24
C PRO A 401 34.18 -2.36 5.68
N TYR A 402 35.31 -1.67 5.83
CA TYR A 402 35.38 -0.47 6.69
C TYR A 402 35.61 0.85 6.00
N THR A 403 35.58 0.91 4.69
CA THR A 403 35.69 2.22 4.06
C THR A 403 34.34 2.79 3.74
N VAL A 404 33.89 3.69 4.59
CA VAL A 404 32.74 4.53 4.29
C VAL A 404 33.19 5.60 3.32
N SER A 405 32.72 5.53 2.10
CA SER A 405 32.97 6.52 1.06
C SER A 405 31.74 7.39 0.84
N LEU A 406 31.97 8.69 0.64
CA LEU A 406 30.92 9.59 0.17
C LEU A 406 30.76 9.38 -1.34
N LEU A 407 29.60 8.89 -1.75
CA LEU A 407 29.19 8.88 -3.14
C LEU A 407 28.64 10.27 -3.48
N SER A 408 29.33 10.98 -4.36
CA SER A 408 28.93 12.30 -4.87
C SER A 408 28.21 12.15 -6.21
N GLY A 409 27.24 13.02 -6.48
CA GLY A 409 26.48 13.00 -7.72
C GLY A 409 26.99 13.99 -8.77
N THR A 410 26.28 14.07 -9.86
CA THR A 410 26.54 14.92 -11.02
C THR A 410 25.35 15.86 -11.26
N ILE A 411 25.57 16.94 -12.02
CA ILE A 411 24.52 17.87 -12.43
C ILE A 411 23.73 17.38 -13.66
N SER A 412 24.32 16.47 -14.43
CA SER A 412 23.71 15.88 -15.62
C SER A 412 24.02 14.38 -15.71
N TYR A 413 23.11 13.62 -16.26
CA TYR A 413 23.36 12.21 -16.61
C TYR A 413 24.29 12.06 -17.82
N PHE A 414 24.42 13.09 -18.65
CA PHE A 414 25.42 13.15 -19.73
C PHE A 414 26.76 13.59 -19.18
N TYR A 415 27.82 12.91 -19.60
CA TYR A 415 29.20 13.16 -19.14
C TYR A 415 30.00 13.98 -20.14
N PHE A 416 30.49 15.15 -19.71
CA PHE A 416 31.19 16.12 -20.55
C PHE A 416 32.69 15.82 -20.73
N GLU A 417 33.07 14.57 -20.74
CA GLU A 417 34.45 14.11 -21.03
C GLU A 417 34.42 13.21 -22.27
N ASP A 418 35.47 13.29 -23.09
CA ASP A 418 35.57 12.43 -24.27
C ASP A 418 35.80 10.96 -23.90
N LEU A 419 35.35 10.06 -24.76
CA LEU A 419 35.65 8.64 -24.63
C LEU A 419 37.05 8.33 -25.13
N GLU A 420 37.95 8.05 -24.22
CA GLU A 420 39.29 7.59 -24.52
C GLU A 420 39.48 6.15 -24.00
N ILE A 421 39.99 5.25 -24.86
CA ILE A 421 40.28 3.85 -24.52
C ILE A 421 41.79 3.62 -24.66
N ILE A 422 42.40 3.12 -23.58
CA ILE A 422 43.84 2.89 -23.49
C ILE A 422 44.14 1.42 -23.80
N ASP A 423 44.90 1.16 -24.87
CA ASP A 423 45.17 -0.19 -25.39
C ASP A 423 46.45 -0.86 -24.84
N THR A 424 47.16 -0.21 -23.92
CA THR A 424 48.51 -0.64 -23.45
C THR A 424 48.55 -2.06 -22.89
N TYR A 425 47.46 -2.49 -22.24
CA TYR A 425 47.38 -3.82 -21.61
C TYR A 425 46.37 -4.76 -22.31
N LYS A 426 46.12 -4.50 -23.57
CA LYS A 426 45.22 -5.32 -24.37
C LYS A 426 45.63 -6.79 -24.38
N VAL A 427 44.68 -7.65 -24.10
CA VAL A 427 44.87 -9.10 -24.03
C VAL A 427 44.69 -9.70 -25.43
N THR A 428 45.66 -10.52 -25.85
CA THR A 428 45.57 -11.25 -27.11
C THR A 428 45.54 -12.77 -26.82
N GLY A 429 44.67 -13.49 -27.54
CA GLY A 429 44.62 -14.95 -27.48
C GLY A 429 43.98 -15.57 -26.22
N LYS A 430 43.18 -14.81 -25.47
CA LYS A 430 42.45 -15.28 -24.28
C LYS A 430 40.96 -14.99 -24.39
N PRO A 431 40.14 -15.98 -24.56
CA PRO A 431 40.38 -17.34 -24.99
C PRO A 431 40.67 -17.48 -26.50
N GLY A 432 40.70 -16.36 -27.26
CA GLY A 432 40.97 -16.34 -28.71
C GLY A 432 39.84 -16.84 -29.57
N THR A 433 38.66 -17.04 -29.00
CA THR A 433 37.46 -17.51 -29.72
C THR A 433 36.53 -16.34 -30.00
N LEU A 434 36.16 -16.15 -31.26
CA LEU A 434 35.20 -15.12 -31.66
C LEU A 434 33.80 -15.42 -31.08
N ARG A 435 33.16 -14.41 -30.53
CA ARG A 435 31.81 -14.47 -30.06
C ARG A 435 30.86 -14.58 -31.26
N LYS A 436 29.92 -15.54 -31.21
CA LYS A 436 28.94 -15.76 -32.29
C LYS A 436 28.01 -14.57 -32.46
N GLN A 437 27.64 -13.95 -31.33
CA GLN A 437 26.75 -12.80 -31.33
C GLN A 437 26.96 -12.00 -30.03
N THR A 438 26.83 -10.69 -30.12
CA THR A 438 26.82 -9.79 -28.97
C THR A 438 25.38 -9.36 -28.71
N LEU A 439 24.83 -9.73 -27.57
CA LEU A 439 23.47 -9.38 -27.17
C LEU A 439 23.46 -8.41 -26.00
N TYR A 440 24.48 -8.52 -25.13
CA TYR A 440 24.50 -7.82 -23.85
C TYR A 440 25.83 -7.17 -23.56
N ILE A 441 25.82 -6.24 -22.62
CA ILE A 441 26.97 -5.68 -21.94
C ILE A 441 26.81 -6.06 -20.47
N THR A 442 27.86 -6.61 -19.84
CA THR A 442 27.84 -7.02 -18.44
C THR A 442 28.74 -6.12 -17.63
N VAL A 443 28.18 -5.47 -16.63
CA VAL A 443 28.89 -4.59 -15.69
C VAL A 443 29.21 -5.37 -14.41
N HIS A 444 30.47 -5.27 -14.00
CA HIS A 444 31.02 -5.86 -12.78
C HIS A 444 31.67 -4.80 -11.90
N ASP A 445 31.88 -5.14 -10.65
CA ASP A 445 32.83 -4.51 -9.74
C ASP A 445 34.08 -5.39 -9.65
N THR A 446 35.24 -4.79 -9.56
CA THR A 446 36.54 -5.49 -9.49
C THR A 446 36.67 -6.41 -8.28
N ALA A 447 35.89 -6.19 -7.24
CA ALA A 447 35.98 -6.92 -5.97
C ALA A 447 37.41 -6.98 -5.35
N ASP A 448 38.30 -6.11 -5.79
CA ASP A 448 39.68 -6.01 -5.34
C ASP A 448 39.86 -4.76 -4.47
N GLY A 449 39.98 -4.95 -3.15
CA GLY A 449 40.28 -3.88 -2.20
C GLY A 449 41.75 -3.60 -2.03
N ALA A 450 42.60 -4.44 -2.61
CA ALA A 450 44.06 -4.32 -2.44
C ALA A 450 44.68 -3.19 -3.28
N ASP A 451 43.99 -2.76 -4.35
CA ASP A 451 44.44 -1.59 -5.11
C ASP A 451 43.88 -0.30 -4.51
N ALA A 452 44.59 0.28 -3.57
CA ALA A 452 44.22 1.52 -2.90
C ALA A 452 44.16 2.76 -3.83
N SER A 453 44.44 2.61 -5.11
CA SER A 453 44.60 3.74 -6.05
C SER A 453 43.34 4.07 -6.88
N GLY A 454 42.33 3.19 -6.91
CA GLY A 454 41.14 3.35 -7.78
C GLY A 454 41.45 3.31 -9.26
N VAL A 455 42.54 2.67 -9.64
CA VAL A 455 43.08 2.68 -11.01
C VAL A 455 42.62 1.45 -11.78
N GLY A 456 42.03 1.68 -12.94
CA GLY A 456 41.68 0.64 -13.91
C GLY A 456 42.91 -0.06 -14.50
N LYS A 457 44.06 0.60 -14.50
CA LYS A 457 45.36 0.04 -14.93
C LYS A 457 45.73 -1.23 -14.18
N GLY A 458 45.59 -1.24 -12.84
CA GLY A 458 45.91 -2.41 -12.02
C GLY A 458 45.05 -3.62 -12.41
N THR A 459 43.77 -3.38 -12.56
CA THR A 459 42.78 -4.38 -13.01
C THR A 459 43.08 -4.86 -14.44
N ALA A 460 43.46 -3.97 -15.35
CA ALA A 460 43.82 -4.34 -16.71
C ALA A 460 45.12 -5.19 -16.76
N LEU A 461 46.11 -4.86 -15.95
CA LEU A 461 47.32 -5.65 -15.82
C LEU A 461 47.03 -7.03 -15.26
N TRP A 462 46.16 -7.13 -14.24
CA TRP A 462 45.74 -8.42 -13.70
C TRP A 462 44.97 -9.26 -14.72
N ASN A 463 44.08 -8.65 -15.52
CA ASN A 463 43.40 -9.31 -16.63
C ASN A 463 44.38 -9.90 -17.65
N GLN A 464 45.45 -9.17 -17.96
CA GLN A 464 46.50 -9.65 -18.87
C GLN A 464 47.26 -10.87 -18.30
N GLN A 465 47.44 -10.93 -16.99
CA GLN A 465 48.17 -12.00 -16.29
C GLN A 465 47.33 -13.18 -15.88
N SER A 466 46.00 -12.99 -15.67
CA SER A 466 45.07 -14.03 -15.20
C SER A 466 44.99 -15.20 -16.19
N THR A 467 44.87 -16.43 -15.63
CA THR A 467 44.60 -17.66 -16.40
C THR A 467 43.19 -18.12 -16.35
N ASP A 468 42.39 -17.68 -15.34
CA ASP A 468 41.11 -18.25 -14.98
C ASP A 468 39.94 -17.31 -15.27
N SER A 469 40.22 -16.05 -15.54
CA SER A 469 39.17 -15.05 -15.83
C SER A 469 39.69 -14.04 -16.86
N SER A 470 38.82 -13.40 -17.58
CA SER A 470 39.11 -12.33 -18.51
C SER A 470 37.90 -11.46 -18.78
N TRP A 471 38.09 -10.21 -19.11
CA TRP A 471 37.06 -9.23 -19.46
C TRP A 471 37.57 -8.24 -20.53
N HIS A 472 36.64 -7.48 -21.08
CA HIS A 472 36.96 -6.63 -22.25
C HIS A 472 37.50 -5.26 -21.86
N PHE A 473 37.04 -4.70 -20.73
CA PHE A 473 37.42 -3.38 -20.25
C PHE A 473 37.60 -3.32 -18.74
N SER A 474 38.60 -2.55 -18.31
CA SER A 474 38.77 -2.17 -16.91
C SER A 474 38.66 -0.65 -16.79
N ILE A 475 37.81 -0.17 -15.88
CA ILE A 475 37.51 1.25 -15.74
C ILE A 475 37.86 1.72 -14.33
N GLY A 476 38.63 2.80 -14.23
CA GLY A 476 39.03 3.40 -12.97
C GLY A 476 39.19 4.93 -13.08
N ASN A 477 39.69 5.55 -12.01
CA ASN A 477 39.95 6.99 -12.00
C ASN A 477 40.87 7.42 -13.16
N ASP A 478 41.80 6.55 -13.53
CA ASP A 478 42.84 6.76 -14.52
C ASP A 478 42.42 6.49 -15.97
N GLY A 479 41.19 6.11 -16.20
CA GLY A 479 40.63 5.92 -17.54
C GLY A 479 39.99 4.58 -17.80
N ILE A 480 39.79 4.30 -19.07
CA ILE A 480 39.21 3.07 -19.60
C ILE A 480 40.35 2.28 -20.30
N TRP A 481 40.59 1.09 -19.82
CA TRP A 481 41.66 0.22 -20.29
C TRP A 481 41.09 -0.97 -21.05
N ALA A 482 41.55 -1.16 -22.31
CA ALA A 482 41.16 -2.32 -23.10
C ALA A 482 41.79 -3.59 -22.54
N GLY A 483 40.98 -4.65 -22.48
CA GLY A 483 41.40 -5.99 -22.13
C GLY A 483 41.31 -6.95 -23.30
N VAL A 484 40.42 -7.95 -23.25
CA VAL A 484 40.14 -8.87 -24.35
C VAL A 484 39.53 -8.12 -25.53
N ASN A 485 39.81 -8.59 -26.76
CA ASN A 485 39.17 -8.00 -27.93
C ASN A 485 37.66 -8.02 -27.85
N GLU A 486 37.02 -6.91 -28.15
CA GLU A 486 35.57 -6.70 -28.00
C GLU A 486 34.71 -7.75 -28.75
N ARG A 487 35.25 -8.43 -29.75
CA ARG A 487 34.54 -9.47 -30.54
C ARG A 487 34.82 -10.88 -30.06
N GLU A 488 35.76 -11.05 -29.14
CA GLU A 488 36.09 -12.35 -28.59
C GLU A 488 35.24 -12.70 -27.36
N VAL A 489 35.19 -13.99 -27.03
CA VAL A 489 34.63 -14.47 -25.75
C VAL A 489 35.60 -14.07 -24.63
N ALA A 490 35.05 -13.62 -23.50
CA ALA A 490 35.80 -13.41 -22.26
C ALA A 490 35.11 -14.19 -21.10
N TRP A 491 35.94 -14.60 -20.13
CA TRP A 491 35.47 -15.43 -19.02
C TRP A 491 35.16 -14.58 -17.79
N HIS A 492 33.98 -13.96 -17.76
CA HIS A 492 33.58 -13.01 -16.71
C HIS A 492 32.22 -13.23 -16.06
N ALA A 493 31.26 -13.90 -16.73
CA ALA A 493 29.89 -13.98 -16.26
C ALA A 493 29.22 -15.35 -16.48
N GLY A 494 30.05 -16.41 -16.52
CA GLY A 494 29.58 -17.79 -16.72
C GLY A 494 29.35 -18.14 -18.19
N ASP A 495 29.49 -19.43 -18.49
CA ASP A 495 29.45 -19.98 -19.84
C ASP A 495 28.07 -20.46 -20.32
N GLY A 496 27.07 -20.39 -19.43
CA GLY A 496 25.72 -20.82 -19.74
C GLY A 496 25.42 -22.29 -19.53
N THR A 497 26.28 -23.00 -18.84
CA THR A 497 26.08 -24.42 -18.52
C THR A 497 25.18 -24.67 -17.31
N SER A 498 24.60 -23.62 -16.70
CA SER A 498 23.77 -23.72 -15.54
C SER A 498 22.46 -24.49 -15.79
N THR A 499 21.96 -25.10 -14.72
CA THR A 499 20.74 -25.89 -14.71
C THR A 499 19.53 -25.07 -15.17
N GLU A 500 18.67 -25.65 -15.98
CA GLU A 500 17.39 -25.04 -16.33
C GLU A 500 16.51 -24.88 -15.08
N LEU A 501 15.86 -23.72 -14.99
CA LEU A 501 14.89 -23.50 -13.92
C LEU A 501 13.67 -24.39 -14.19
N THR A 502 13.33 -25.23 -13.21
CA THR A 502 11.99 -25.80 -13.13
C THR A 502 11.13 -24.87 -12.27
N TRP A 503 9.85 -24.80 -12.59
CA TRP A 503 8.95 -23.85 -11.96
C TRP A 503 7.88 -24.58 -11.16
N THR A 504 7.77 -24.24 -9.88
CA THR A 504 6.77 -24.83 -8.98
C THR A 504 5.67 -23.80 -8.75
N ASP A 505 4.42 -24.22 -8.96
CA ASP A 505 3.24 -23.40 -8.68
C ASP A 505 3.08 -23.22 -7.17
N THR A 506 2.84 -21.99 -6.73
CA THR A 506 2.69 -21.66 -5.31
C THR A 506 1.25 -21.72 -4.82
N GLY A 507 0.28 -21.86 -5.73
CA GLY A 507 -1.14 -21.74 -5.41
C GLY A 507 -1.62 -20.30 -5.13
N ILE A 508 -0.72 -19.31 -5.17
CA ILE A 508 -1.04 -17.91 -4.88
C ILE A 508 -1.31 -17.18 -6.18
N LEU A 509 -2.50 -16.62 -6.33
CA LEU A 509 -2.89 -15.82 -7.50
C LEU A 509 -2.07 -14.53 -7.55
N ALA A 510 -1.51 -14.20 -8.72
CA ALA A 510 -0.80 -12.96 -8.93
C ALA A 510 -1.77 -11.78 -8.95
N THR A 511 -1.48 -10.76 -8.15
CA THR A 511 -2.27 -9.52 -8.07
C THR A 511 -1.69 -8.40 -8.92
N THR A 512 -0.47 -8.58 -9.44
CA THR A 512 0.24 -7.66 -10.33
C THR A 512 0.98 -8.44 -11.41
N ASN A 513 1.43 -7.76 -12.46
CA ASN A 513 2.28 -8.37 -13.50
C ASN A 513 3.77 -8.37 -13.14
N GLU A 514 4.10 -7.93 -11.93
CA GLU A 514 5.49 -7.87 -11.43
C GLU A 514 5.89 -9.17 -10.73
N PRO A 515 7.20 -9.50 -10.72
CA PRO A 515 7.73 -10.58 -9.92
C PRO A 515 7.40 -10.39 -8.43
N ALA A 516 7.05 -11.48 -7.76
CA ALA A 516 6.73 -11.42 -6.34
C ALA A 516 7.98 -11.20 -5.48
N LYS A 517 7.84 -10.41 -4.41
CA LYS A 517 8.81 -10.40 -3.30
C LYS A 517 8.65 -11.70 -2.51
N VAL A 518 9.73 -12.48 -2.40
CA VAL A 518 9.72 -13.78 -1.74
C VAL A 518 10.35 -13.69 -0.36
N THR A 519 9.68 -14.26 0.63
CA THR A 519 10.18 -14.50 1.99
C THR A 519 9.89 -15.94 2.40
N ILE A 520 10.39 -16.36 3.56
CA ILE A 520 10.08 -17.65 4.17
C ILE A 520 9.50 -17.39 5.55
N SER A 521 8.31 -17.91 5.82
CA SER A 521 7.64 -17.80 7.11
C SER A 521 8.42 -18.48 8.24
N GLU A 522 8.12 -18.13 9.48
CA GLU A 522 8.80 -18.72 10.67
C GLU A 522 8.65 -20.24 10.75
N ASP A 523 7.55 -20.78 10.26
CA ASP A 523 7.26 -22.22 10.19
C ASP A 523 7.73 -22.89 8.89
N GLY A 524 8.50 -22.16 8.06
CA GLY A 524 9.26 -22.70 6.94
C GLY A 524 8.48 -22.86 5.63
N TYR A 525 7.49 -22.04 5.36
CA TYR A 525 6.77 -22.01 4.08
C TYR A 525 7.16 -20.80 3.25
N TRP A 526 7.08 -20.93 1.93
CA TRP A 526 7.25 -19.80 1.05
C TRP A 526 6.15 -18.75 1.23
N GLU A 527 6.53 -17.50 1.25
CA GLU A 527 5.61 -16.36 1.23
C GLU A 527 5.92 -15.47 0.02
N LEU A 528 4.88 -15.08 -0.72
CA LEU A 528 4.98 -14.22 -1.89
C LEU A 528 4.13 -12.97 -1.66
N ASN A 529 4.77 -11.81 -1.67
CA ASN A 529 4.14 -10.53 -1.35
C ASN A 529 3.40 -10.54 0.02
N GLY A 530 3.95 -11.28 1.00
CA GLY A 530 3.38 -11.43 2.34
C GLY A 530 2.25 -12.48 2.45
N VAL A 531 1.89 -13.16 1.36
CA VAL A 531 0.92 -14.26 1.38
C VAL A 531 1.64 -15.59 1.50
N LYS A 532 1.33 -16.35 2.53
CA LYS A 532 1.92 -17.67 2.80
C LYS A 532 1.34 -18.72 1.84
N SER A 533 2.23 -19.49 1.19
CA SER A 533 1.86 -20.64 0.36
C SER A 533 1.76 -21.93 1.17
N GLU A 534 1.24 -22.97 0.57
CA GLU A 534 1.28 -24.34 1.13
C GLU A 534 2.60 -25.06 0.83
N LEU A 535 3.52 -24.46 0.07
CA LEU A 535 4.79 -25.01 -0.29
C LEU A 535 5.81 -24.75 0.81
N LYS A 536 6.40 -25.83 1.35
CA LYS A 536 7.54 -25.73 2.26
C LYS A 536 8.77 -25.26 1.51
N ALA A 537 9.53 -24.39 2.16
CA ALA A 537 10.88 -24.06 1.73
C ALA A 537 11.77 -25.31 1.88
N PRO A 538 12.75 -25.49 0.98
CA PRO A 538 13.61 -26.66 1.03
C PRO A 538 14.57 -26.62 2.22
N GLU A 539 15.23 -27.74 2.47
CA GLU A 539 16.30 -27.83 3.46
C GLU A 539 17.61 -27.28 2.89
N VAL A 540 18.35 -26.59 3.72
CA VAL A 540 19.69 -26.06 3.43
C VAL A 540 20.71 -26.70 4.35
N PRO A 541 21.97 -26.91 3.88
CA PRO A 541 23.00 -27.52 4.69
C PRO A 541 23.42 -26.59 5.83
N ILE A 542 23.62 -27.16 7.00
CA ILE A 542 24.29 -26.47 8.10
C ILE A 542 25.80 -26.64 7.89
N GLN A 543 26.45 -25.54 7.54
CA GLN A 543 27.89 -25.50 7.27
C GLN A 543 28.68 -25.17 8.54
N HIS A 544 29.75 -25.91 8.78
CA HIS A 544 30.73 -25.64 9.82
C HIS A 544 32.11 -25.54 9.18
N TYR A 545 32.90 -24.52 9.56
CA TYR A 545 34.28 -24.35 9.09
C TYR A 545 35.26 -24.94 10.13
N ASP A 546 36.02 -25.94 9.70
CA ASP A 546 37.09 -26.57 10.50
C ASP A 546 38.22 -26.96 9.53
N GLY A 547 39.05 -25.97 9.16
CA GLY A 547 40.07 -26.13 8.13
C GLY A 547 39.51 -26.41 6.71
N GLY A 548 38.19 -26.30 6.54
CA GLY A 548 37.41 -26.50 5.34
C GLY A 548 35.91 -26.50 5.70
N TRP A 549 35.05 -26.20 4.76
CA TRP A 549 33.61 -26.23 4.96
C TRP A 549 33.09 -27.67 5.03
N LYS A 550 32.44 -28.04 6.14
CA LYS A 550 31.84 -29.35 6.36
C LYS A 550 30.33 -29.21 6.60
N THR A 551 29.53 -30.02 5.93
CA THR A 551 28.09 -30.09 6.21
C THR A 551 27.88 -30.97 7.45
N THR A 552 27.30 -30.40 8.50
CA THR A 552 27.03 -31.09 9.77
C THR A 552 25.58 -31.54 9.94
N GLY A 553 24.69 -31.14 9.05
CA GLY A 553 23.26 -31.44 9.05
C GLY A 553 22.51 -30.60 8.03
N TYR A 554 21.18 -30.64 8.10
CA TYR A 554 20.29 -29.84 7.27
C TYR A 554 19.23 -29.18 8.15
N ARG A 555 18.73 -28.03 7.74
CA ARG A 555 17.60 -27.32 8.35
C ARG A 555 16.72 -26.72 7.28
N THR A 556 15.47 -26.44 7.60
CA THR A 556 14.60 -25.65 6.72
C THR A 556 15.23 -24.27 6.47
N ALA A 557 15.20 -23.82 5.23
CA ALA A 557 15.67 -22.49 4.85
C ALA A 557 14.87 -21.38 5.57
N LYS A 558 15.53 -20.24 5.78
CA LYS A 558 14.96 -19.01 6.33
C LYS A 558 15.11 -17.89 5.31
N THR A 559 14.38 -16.80 5.48
CA THR A 559 14.51 -15.59 4.61
C THR A 559 15.96 -15.11 4.50
N SER A 560 16.76 -15.23 5.58
CA SER A 560 18.19 -14.87 5.56
C SER A 560 19.06 -15.76 4.66
N ASP A 561 18.58 -16.91 4.24
CA ASP A 561 19.30 -17.80 3.33
C ASP A 561 19.01 -17.49 1.86
N LEU A 562 18.02 -16.63 1.58
CA LEU A 562 17.70 -16.25 0.22
C LEU A 562 18.84 -15.41 -0.37
N PRO A 563 19.11 -15.53 -1.69
CA PRO A 563 20.05 -14.66 -2.36
C PRO A 563 19.70 -13.21 -2.14
N TYR A 564 20.71 -12.35 -1.97
CA TYR A 564 20.51 -10.90 -1.82
C TYR A 564 19.64 -10.29 -2.93
N THR A 565 19.70 -10.86 -4.12
CA THR A 565 18.96 -10.46 -5.31
C THR A 565 17.52 -10.96 -5.34
N GLY A 566 17.11 -11.70 -4.32
CA GLY A 566 15.84 -12.38 -4.30
C GLY A 566 15.85 -13.71 -5.05
N ILE A 567 14.72 -14.34 -5.10
CA ILE A 567 14.48 -15.59 -5.81
C ILE A 567 13.70 -15.32 -7.11
N ASN A 568 13.97 -16.11 -8.14
CA ASN A 568 13.22 -15.98 -9.39
C ASN A 568 11.76 -16.37 -9.19
N THR A 569 10.87 -15.50 -9.60
CA THR A 569 9.43 -15.75 -9.69
C THR A 569 8.91 -15.39 -11.08
N ARG A 570 7.85 -16.04 -11.50
CA ARG A 570 7.08 -15.70 -12.69
C ARG A 570 5.60 -15.94 -12.45
N ILE A 571 4.76 -15.49 -13.38
CA ILE A 571 3.33 -15.80 -13.37
C ILE A 571 3.13 -16.97 -14.35
N GLY A 572 2.52 -18.05 -13.88
CA GLY A 572 2.17 -19.21 -14.66
C GLY A 572 0.96 -18.96 -15.56
N SER A 573 0.69 -19.88 -16.49
CA SER A 573 -0.46 -19.78 -17.40
C SER A 573 -1.83 -19.83 -16.70
N ASN A 574 -1.86 -20.32 -15.46
CA ASN A 574 -3.04 -20.33 -14.59
C ASN A 574 -3.21 -19.05 -13.76
N GLY A 575 -2.33 -18.06 -13.93
CA GLY A 575 -2.36 -16.80 -13.22
C GLY A 575 -1.69 -16.83 -11.84
N ASN A 576 -1.20 -17.98 -11.37
CA ASN A 576 -0.51 -18.09 -10.09
C ASN A 576 0.97 -17.70 -10.20
N TYR A 577 1.54 -17.23 -9.11
CA TYR A 577 2.99 -17.12 -8.98
C TYR A 577 3.65 -18.50 -8.96
N GLN A 578 4.77 -18.61 -9.65
CA GLN A 578 5.64 -19.78 -9.63
C GLN A 578 7.02 -19.40 -9.13
N ILE A 579 7.65 -20.30 -8.36
CA ILE A 579 9.01 -20.15 -7.84
C ILE A 579 9.97 -21.03 -8.65
N GLY A 580 11.11 -20.45 -9.03
CA GLY A 580 12.18 -21.18 -9.72
C GLY A 580 12.92 -22.14 -8.78
N SER A 581 13.32 -23.32 -9.29
CA SER A 581 13.94 -24.39 -8.50
C SER A 581 15.34 -24.09 -7.97
N VAL A 582 16.06 -23.13 -8.56
CA VAL A 582 17.46 -22.82 -8.20
C VAL A 582 17.50 -21.49 -7.48
N TRP A 583 17.22 -21.49 -6.22
CA TRP A 583 17.20 -20.30 -5.35
C TRP A 583 18.41 -20.25 -4.38
N TRP A 584 18.98 -21.40 -4.06
CA TRP A 584 20.11 -21.53 -3.14
C TRP A 584 21.46 -21.30 -3.82
N SER A 585 21.58 -21.62 -5.10
CA SER A 585 22.81 -21.54 -5.87
C SER A 585 22.88 -20.25 -6.70
N GLN A 586 24.04 -19.64 -6.77
CA GLN A 586 24.31 -18.53 -7.67
C GLN A 586 24.49 -18.94 -9.14
N SER A 587 24.33 -20.21 -9.48
CA SER A 587 24.57 -20.76 -10.81
C SER A 587 23.36 -20.76 -11.73
N TYR A 588 22.21 -20.22 -11.32
CA TYR A 588 21.05 -20.10 -12.19
C TYR A 588 21.17 -18.93 -13.17
N GLN A 589 20.49 -19.00 -14.28
CA GLN A 589 20.45 -17.96 -15.32
C GLN A 589 19.02 -17.58 -15.65
N THR A 590 18.81 -16.26 -15.73
CA THR A 590 17.48 -15.67 -15.99
C THR A 590 17.27 -15.26 -17.44
N LEU A 591 18.35 -15.23 -18.23
CA LEU A 591 18.30 -14.80 -19.62
C LEU A 591 18.26 -15.99 -20.59
N SER A 592 17.46 -15.85 -21.65
CA SER A 592 17.59 -16.74 -22.82
C SER A 592 18.98 -16.59 -23.46
N ASN A 593 19.47 -17.63 -24.13
CA ASN A 593 20.83 -17.67 -24.68
C ASN A 593 21.94 -17.51 -23.62
N ARG A 594 21.81 -18.21 -22.56
CA ARG A 594 22.66 -18.34 -21.39
C ARG A 594 24.16 -17.95 -21.57
N GLY A 595 24.74 -17.48 -20.48
CA GLY A 595 26.16 -17.27 -20.34
C GLY A 595 26.62 -15.91 -20.83
N GLY A 596 26.88 -15.04 -19.89
CA GLY A 596 27.48 -13.74 -20.16
C GLY A 596 28.78 -13.85 -20.95
N ASN A 597 29.58 -14.90 -20.74
CA ASN A 597 30.82 -15.12 -21.48
C ASN A 597 30.61 -15.24 -23.01
N LEU A 598 29.56 -15.91 -23.44
CA LEU A 598 29.34 -16.27 -24.84
C LEU A 598 28.63 -15.20 -25.65
N ASN A 599 27.96 -14.24 -25.02
CA ASN A 599 27.10 -13.29 -25.70
C ASN A 599 27.13 -11.85 -25.15
N SER A 600 28.04 -11.55 -24.21
CA SER A 600 28.18 -10.21 -23.68
C SER A 600 29.61 -9.67 -23.72
N ILE A 601 29.71 -8.34 -23.65
CA ILE A 601 30.95 -7.61 -23.41
C ILE A 601 31.02 -7.35 -21.92
N GLY A 602 32.03 -7.89 -21.23
CA GLY A 602 32.27 -7.67 -19.80
C GLY A 602 33.16 -6.47 -19.51
N MET A 603 32.82 -5.72 -18.48
CA MET A 603 33.64 -4.61 -18.00
C MET A 603 33.70 -4.61 -16.47
N GLU A 604 34.87 -4.38 -15.94
CA GLU A 604 35.18 -4.30 -14.52
C GLU A 604 35.32 -2.85 -14.09
N THR A 605 34.55 -2.40 -13.11
CA THR A 605 34.60 -1.06 -12.56
C THR A 605 35.37 -1.05 -11.24
N ALA A 606 36.34 -0.14 -11.10
CA ALA A 606 37.08 0.03 -9.86
C ALA A 606 36.14 0.48 -8.72
N MET A 607 36.28 -0.13 -7.55
CA MET A 607 35.42 0.12 -6.39
C MET A 607 36.18 0.29 -5.07
N ASN A 608 37.52 0.32 -5.12
CA ASN A 608 38.35 0.49 -3.94
C ASN A 608 38.18 1.87 -3.27
N GLU A 609 38.79 2.03 -2.10
CA GLU A 609 38.62 3.22 -1.23
C GLU A 609 38.87 4.56 -1.93
N SER A 610 39.86 4.59 -2.86
CA SER A 610 40.23 5.79 -3.59
C SER A 610 39.47 5.98 -4.91
N ALA A 611 38.59 5.06 -5.29
CA ALA A 611 37.78 5.19 -6.49
C ALA A 611 36.76 6.32 -6.35
N ASN A 612 36.79 7.27 -7.28
CA ASN A 612 35.67 8.17 -7.48
C ASN A 612 34.58 7.42 -8.24
N LEU A 613 33.68 6.79 -7.51
CA LEU A 613 32.66 5.90 -8.08
C LEU A 613 31.79 6.62 -9.12
N GLU A 614 31.48 7.88 -8.91
CA GLU A 614 30.68 8.67 -9.86
C GLU A 614 31.43 8.82 -11.20
N ASP A 615 32.71 9.14 -11.15
CA ASP A 615 33.55 9.26 -12.34
C ASP A 615 33.74 7.94 -13.08
N VAL A 616 33.98 6.87 -12.33
CA VAL A 616 34.08 5.51 -12.87
C VAL A 616 32.78 5.07 -13.55
N TRP A 617 31.63 5.35 -12.93
CA TRP A 617 30.35 5.00 -13.51
C TRP A 617 29.97 5.83 -14.72
N HIS A 618 30.32 7.12 -14.76
CA HIS A 618 30.16 7.96 -15.95
C HIS A 618 31.02 7.46 -17.13
N LYS A 619 32.28 7.16 -16.90
CA LYS A 619 33.15 6.55 -17.93
C LYS A 619 32.60 5.23 -18.42
N THR A 620 32.10 4.40 -17.50
CA THR A 620 31.45 3.12 -17.83
C THR A 620 30.19 3.34 -18.66
N ALA A 621 29.34 4.29 -18.27
CA ALA A 621 28.11 4.62 -19.00
C ALA A 621 28.41 5.15 -20.41
N LYS A 622 29.44 6.00 -20.55
CA LYS A 622 29.91 6.51 -21.85
C LYS A 622 30.37 5.38 -22.76
N LEU A 623 31.15 4.42 -22.23
CA LEU A 623 31.55 3.22 -22.95
C LEU A 623 30.34 2.32 -23.29
N CYS A 624 29.39 2.14 -22.37
CA CYS A 624 28.16 1.40 -22.64
C CYS A 624 27.38 2.02 -23.80
N GLY A 625 27.19 3.33 -23.82
CA GLY A 625 26.49 4.04 -24.88
C GLY A 625 27.19 3.86 -26.25
N ASP A 626 28.51 3.90 -26.26
CA ASP A 626 29.30 3.61 -27.45
C ASP A 626 29.13 2.17 -27.94
N LEU A 627 29.29 1.20 -27.07
CA LEU A 627 29.17 -0.22 -27.41
C LEU A 627 27.76 -0.58 -27.87
N VAL A 628 26.71 -0.08 -27.22
CA VAL A 628 25.31 -0.29 -27.66
C VAL A 628 25.12 0.22 -29.09
N THR A 629 25.70 1.36 -29.40
CA THR A 629 25.62 1.98 -30.73
C THR A 629 26.44 1.21 -31.78
N ARG A 630 27.73 0.96 -31.53
CA ARG A 630 28.65 0.30 -32.47
C ARG A 630 28.26 -1.16 -32.78
N PHE A 631 27.78 -1.88 -31.78
CA PHE A 631 27.32 -3.25 -31.95
C PHE A 631 25.83 -3.33 -32.36
N ASN A 632 25.14 -2.21 -32.46
CA ASN A 632 23.70 -2.13 -32.76
C ASN A 632 22.89 -3.13 -31.95
N LEU A 633 23.08 -3.10 -30.62
CA LEU A 633 22.49 -4.10 -29.74
C LEU A 633 20.94 -4.05 -29.82
N PRO A 634 20.28 -5.21 -29.99
CA PRO A 634 18.85 -5.27 -30.33
C PRO A 634 17.92 -4.72 -29.24
N TYR A 635 18.41 -4.63 -28.00
CA TYR A 635 17.65 -4.16 -26.85
C TYR A 635 18.02 -2.73 -26.42
N GLY A 636 18.87 -2.02 -27.18
CA GLY A 636 19.36 -0.70 -26.78
C GLY A 636 20.01 -0.75 -25.41
N VAL A 637 19.77 0.24 -24.55
CA VAL A 637 20.30 0.26 -23.17
C VAL A 637 19.79 -0.87 -22.28
N LYS A 638 18.67 -1.50 -22.63
CA LYS A 638 18.20 -2.71 -21.94
C LYS A 638 19.12 -3.92 -22.14
N ALA A 639 20.07 -3.84 -23.08
CA ALA A 639 21.14 -4.82 -23.23
C ALA A 639 22.19 -4.76 -22.12
N ILE A 640 22.26 -3.66 -21.38
CA ILE A 640 23.20 -3.48 -20.26
C ILE A 640 22.66 -4.24 -19.07
N LYS A 641 23.47 -5.16 -18.53
CA LYS A 641 23.09 -6.08 -17.48
C LYS A 641 24.11 -6.10 -16.37
N GLN A 642 23.66 -6.38 -15.17
CA GLN A 642 24.49 -6.74 -14.04
C GLN A 642 25.02 -8.17 -14.23
N HIS A 643 26.22 -8.48 -13.74
CA HIS A 643 26.67 -9.88 -13.63
C HIS A 643 25.63 -10.73 -12.87
N ASN A 644 25.02 -10.15 -11.87
CA ASN A 644 23.92 -10.75 -11.14
C ASN A 644 22.83 -11.34 -12.04
N THR A 645 22.51 -10.68 -13.13
CA THR A 645 21.46 -11.15 -14.07
C THR A 645 21.79 -12.50 -14.71
N PHE A 646 23.10 -12.82 -14.86
CA PHE A 646 23.54 -14.08 -15.47
C PHE A 646 23.73 -15.21 -14.46
N SER A 647 24.22 -14.92 -13.26
CA SER A 647 24.66 -15.94 -12.31
C SER A 647 24.06 -15.82 -10.91
N GLY A 648 23.29 -14.78 -10.61
CA GLY A 648 22.81 -14.48 -9.27
C GLY A 648 23.87 -13.93 -8.32
N LYS A 649 25.14 -13.84 -8.75
CA LYS A 649 26.23 -13.27 -7.95
C LYS A 649 25.90 -11.81 -7.60
N ASP A 650 26.18 -11.38 -6.37
CA ASP A 650 26.02 -9.98 -5.99
C ASP A 650 27.14 -9.13 -6.63
N CYS A 651 26.92 -8.75 -7.86
CA CYS A 651 27.86 -7.99 -8.69
C CYS A 651 27.10 -7.23 -9.79
N PRO A 652 27.31 -5.92 -9.98
CA PRO A 652 28.22 -5.04 -9.25
C PRO A 652 27.70 -4.69 -7.84
N ALA A 653 28.38 -5.17 -6.81
CA ALA A 653 27.91 -5.12 -5.42
C ALA A 653 27.79 -3.68 -4.90
N THR A 654 28.74 -2.83 -5.20
CA THR A 654 28.77 -1.43 -4.73
C THR A 654 27.61 -0.62 -5.31
N MET A 655 27.40 -0.71 -6.61
CA MET A 655 26.29 -0.01 -7.30
C MET A 655 24.92 -0.51 -6.82
N ARG A 656 24.81 -1.81 -6.57
CA ARG A 656 23.60 -2.46 -6.07
C ARG A 656 23.29 -2.05 -4.62
N ALA A 657 24.30 -2.12 -3.74
CA ALA A 657 24.17 -1.70 -2.35
C ALA A 657 23.81 -0.20 -2.21
N ALA A 658 24.34 0.63 -3.11
CA ALA A 658 24.01 2.04 -3.18
C ALA A 658 22.60 2.32 -3.77
N GLY A 659 21.92 1.31 -4.34
CA GLY A 659 20.65 1.51 -5.04
C GLY A 659 20.77 2.35 -6.31
N ARG A 660 21.97 2.37 -6.94
CA ARG A 660 22.32 3.28 -8.06
C ARG A 660 22.21 2.65 -9.44
N TRP A 661 21.69 1.45 -9.57
CA TRP A 661 21.59 0.80 -10.87
C TRP A 661 20.73 1.59 -11.87
N GLU A 662 19.54 2.05 -11.46
CA GLU A 662 18.69 2.84 -12.36
C GLU A 662 19.29 4.20 -12.69
N TYR A 663 19.97 4.83 -11.73
CA TYR A 663 20.73 6.06 -11.96
C TYR A 663 21.83 5.84 -13.01
N PHE A 664 22.58 4.75 -12.92
CA PHE A 664 23.57 4.36 -13.90
C PHE A 664 22.95 4.08 -15.29
N ILE A 665 21.79 3.44 -15.35
CA ILE A 665 21.10 3.22 -16.62
C ILE A 665 20.64 4.54 -17.26
N GLN A 666 20.27 5.55 -16.48
CA GLN A 666 19.98 6.90 -16.99
C GLN A 666 21.23 7.53 -17.66
N MET A 667 22.40 7.38 -17.04
CA MET A 667 23.67 7.82 -17.67
C MET A 667 23.92 7.07 -19.00
N CYS A 668 23.74 5.76 -18.99
CA CYS A 668 23.92 4.96 -20.22
C CYS A 668 22.94 5.37 -21.33
N GLU A 669 21.71 5.71 -20.97
CA GLU A 669 20.71 6.16 -21.92
C GLU A 669 21.05 7.53 -22.50
N ALA A 670 21.50 8.48 -21.68
CA ALA A 670 21.97 9.78 -22.13
C ALA A 670 23.11 9.63 -23.15
N GLU A 671 24.13 8.84 -22.81
CA GLU A 671 25.27 8.59 -23.68
C GLU A 671 24.90 7.88 -24.98
N TRP A 672 24.01 6.88 -24.92
CA TRP A 672 23.53 6.18 -26.08
C TRP A 672 22.71 7.09 -27.01
N LYS A 673 21.79 7.89 -26.47
CA LYS A 673 20.97 8.82 -27.27
C LYS A 673 21.82 9.89 -27.93
N ALA A 674 22.75 10.47 -27.19
CA ALA A 674 23.69 11.46 -27.76
C ALA A 674 24.44 10.86 -28.95
N ARG A 675 25.05 9.68 -28.80
CA ARG A 675 25.83 9.02 -29.86
C ARG A 675 24.99 8.59 -31.03
N LYS A 676 23.77 8.12 -30.79
CA LYS A 676 22.89 7.63 -31.84
C LYS A 676 22.20 8.74 -32.61
N TYR A 677 21.76 9.78 -31.92
CA TYR A 677 20.84 10.76 -32.47
C TYR A 677 21.40 12.19 -32.56
N LEU A 678 22.50 12.48 -31.88
CA LEU A 678 23.13 13.79 -31.90
C LEU A 678 24.56 13.74 -32.49
N GLN A 679 24.76 12.87 -33.49
CA GLN A 679 26.05 12.80 -34.21
C GLN A 679 26.39 14.14 -34.87
N GLY A 680 27.64 14.59 -34.70
CA GLY A 680 28.11 15.85 -35.23
C GLY A 680 27.74 17.07 -34.40
N PHE A 681 27.08 16.86 -33.25
CA PHE A 681 26.92 17.93 -32.25
C PHE A 681 28.05 17.87 -31.25
N ASP A 682 28.56 19.06 -30.91
CA ASP A 682 29.53 19.30 -29.83
C ASP A 682 28.82 19.97 -28.65
N PHE A 683 29.23 19.60 -27.44
CA PHE A 683 28.59 20.03 -26.19
C PHE A 683 29.63 20.64 -25.26
N GLU A 684 29.46 21.92 -24.92
CA GLU A 684 30.32 22.66 -24.01
C GLU A 684 29.53 22.97 -22.71
N LEU A 685 30.03 22.44 -21.59
CA LEU A 685 29.50 22.78 -20.27
C LEU A 685 30.03 24.14 -19.82
N ILE A 686 29.14 25.06 -19.48
CA ILE A 686 29.43 26.37 -18.93
C ILE A 686 28.86 26.43 -17.51
N CYS A 687 29.72 26.25 -16.52
CA CYS A 687 29.35 26.29 -15.10
C CYS A 687 30.44 27.05 -14.33
N ASN A 688 30.04 28.16 -13.69
CA ASN A 688 30.96 29.00 -12.91
C ASN A 688 30.91 28.69 -11.39
N SER A 689 30.20 27.64 -11.00
CA SER A 689 30.09 27.26 -9.58
C SER A 689 31.36 26.54 -9.10
N PRO A 690 31.96 26.93 -7.97
CA PRO A 690 33.09 26.21 -7.38
C PRO A 690 32.70 24.84 -6.81
N LEU A 691 31.43 24.47 -6.87
CA LEU A 691 30.91 23.19 -6.39
C LEU A 691 31.02 22.11 -7.46
N VAL A 692 31.17 22.48 -8.74
CA VAL A 692 31.07 21.57 -9.88
C VAL A 692 32.36 21.71 -10.74
N ASN A 693 32.92 20.60 -11.20
CA ASN A 693 34.03 20.57 -12.12
C ASN A 693 33.58 20.66 -13.59
N GLU A 694 34.56 20.74 -14.51
CA GLU A 694 34.37 20.80 -15.96
C GLU A 694 33.64 19.59 -16.58
N LYS A 695 33.57 18.48 -15.86
CA LYS A 695 32.88 17.24 -16.27
C LYS A 695 31.41 17.17 -15.80
N GLY A 696 31.00 18.16 -15.02
CA GLY A 696 29.64 18.18 -14.44
C GLY A 696 29.48 17.45 -13.09
N GLN A 697 30.62 17.07 -12.48
CA GLN A 697 30.61 16.39 -11.18
C GLN A 697 30.62 17.40 -10.02
N VAL A 698 29.88 17.11 -8.96
CA VAL A 698 29.93 17.89 -7.72
C VAL A 698 31.15 17.45 -6.91
N ILE A 699 32.10 18.38 -6.78
CA ILE A 699 33.39 18.17 -6.08
C ILE A 699 33.37 18.68 -4.64
N LYS A 700 32.36 19.47 -4.27
CA LYS A 700 32.22 20.04 -2.94
C LYS A 700 30.71 20.26 -2.63
N PHE A 701 30.28 19.83 -1.45
CA PHE A 701 28.94 20.10 -0.98
C PHE A 701 28.91 21.34 -0.08
N PRO A 702 27.90 22.20 -0.22
CA PRO A 702 27.76 23.43 0.57
C PRO A 702 27.25 23.14 2.00
N GLU A 703 27.21 24.17 2.85
CA GLU A 703 26.62 24.07 4.20
C GLU A 703 25.10 24.06 4.19
N THR A 704 24.47 24.65 3.18
CA THR A 704 23.03 24.72 2.95
C THR A 704 22.73 24.36 1.50
N ASP A 705 21.53 23.87 1.23
CA ASP A 705 21.08 23.58 -0.12
C ASP A 705 21.30 24.79 -1.03
N THR A 706 22.00 24.58 -2.11
CA THR A 706 22.44 25.64 -3.02
C THR A 706 22.00 25.32 -4.44
N VAL A 707 21.31 26.28 -5.07
CA VAL A 707 20.99 26.18 -6.50
C VAL A 707 22.23 26.54 -7.31
N VAL A 708 22.64 25.64 -8.18
CA VAL A 708 23.71 25.85 -9.16
C VAL A 708 23.06 26.04 -10.52
N GLU A 709 23.27 27.19 -11.12
CA GLU A 709 22.93 27.47 -12.51
C GLU A 709 24.10 27.06 -13.41
N TYR A 710 23.75 26.43 -14.51
CA TYR A 710 24.71 26.07 -15.55
C TYR A 710 24.07 26.13 -16.93
N SER A 711 24.89 26.17 -17.95
CA SER A 711 24.43 26.17 -19.33
C SER A 711 25.18 25.10 -20.13
N VAL A 712 24.55 24.60 -21.16
CA VAL A 712 25.22 23.79 -22.17
C VAL A 712 25.07 24.47 -23.52
N ARG A 713 26.21 24.84 -24.10
CA ARG A 713 26.29 25.31 -25.49
C ARG A 713 26.33 24.09 -26.40
N ILE A 714 25.49 24.09 -27.38
CA ILE A 714 25.25 22.97 -28.29
C ILE A 714 25.56 23.49 -29.72
N THR A 715 26.53 22.92 -30.38
CA THR A 715 26.89 23.34 -31.72
C THR A 715 26.94 22.21 -32.71
N ASN A 716 26.61 22.49 -33.97
CA ASN A 716 26.83 21.59 -35.09
C ASN A 716 27.11 22.44 -36.32
N SER A 717 28.36 22.57 -36.68
CA SER A 717 28.84 23.43 -37.76
C SER A 717 28.34 23.01 -39.15
N ALA A 718 28.09 21.72 -39.34
CA ALA A 718 27.62 21.19 -40.63
C ALA A 718 26.22 21.67 -41.01
N ILE A 719 25.40 22.04 -40.04
CA ILE A 719 24.02 22.53 -40.24
C ILE A 719 23.80 23.94 -39.69
N GLY A 720 24.89 24.59 -39.22
CA GLY A 720 24.84 25.95 -38.66
C GLY A 720 24.04 26.04 -37.34
N TYR A 721 23.98 24.96 -36.56
CA TYR A 721 23.32 24.95 -35.26
C TYR A 721 24.25 25.53 -34.18
N ASP A 722 23.81 26.53 -33.45
CA ASP A 722 24.48 27.07 -32.27
C ASP A 722 23.43 27.62 -31.31
N GLN A 723 23.15 26.85 -30.25
CA GLN A 723 22.19 27.20 -29.24
C GLN A 723 22.73 26.93 -27.85
N THR A 724 22.16 27.60 -26.86
CA THR A 724 22.52 27.40 -25.45
C THR A 724 21.26 27.11 -24.65
N VAL A 725 21.27 26.02 -23.88
CA VAL A 725 20.25 25.72 -22.91
C VAL A 725 20.72 26.09 -21.51
N ASN A 726 19.91 26.84 -20.79
CA ASN A 726 20.15 27.23 -19.40
C ASN A 726 19.41 26.27 -18.47
N LEU A 727 20.10 25.74 -17.48
CA LEU A 727 19.65 24.72 -16.58
C LEU A 727 20.02 25.07 -15.15
N GLN A 728 19.36 24.43 -14.19
CA GLN A 728 19.66 24.57 -12.78
C GLN A 728 19.53 23.23 -12.08
N VAL A 729 20.35 23.03 -11.04
CA VAL A 729 20.25 21.88 -10.14
C VAL A 729 20.39 22.34 -8.71
N THR A 730 19.78 21.61 -7.80
CA THR A 730 20.00 21.80 -6.36
C THR A 730 21.15 20.90 -5.91
N VAL A 731 22.22 21.49 -5.42
CA VAL A 731 23.26 20.78 -4.69
C VAL A 731 22.90 20.83 -3.21
N PRO A 732 22.55 19.70 -2.59
CA PRO A 732 22.13 19.67 -1.20
C PRO A 732 23.26 20.00 -0.24
N ALA A 733 22.91 20.38 0.98
CA ALA A 733 23.86 20.55 2.06
C ALA A 733 24.66 19.27 2.33
N ALA A 734 25.91 19.42 2.73
CA ALA A 734 26.78 18.28 3.04
C ALA A 734 26.14 17.42 4.14
N ILE A 735 25.97 16.11 3.86
CA ILE A 735 25.51 15.16 4.89
C ILE A 735 26.62 14.94 5.92
N LYS A 736 26.24 14.82 7.17
CA LYS A 736 27.17 14.45 8.24
C LYS A 736 27.43 12.94 8.19
N LYS A 737 28.70 12.58 8.41
CA LYS A 737 29.13 11.17 8.49
C LYS A 737 28.53 10.49 9.72
#